data_42581d3e21b2bbc842d9bcfe96972a67
#
_entry.id   42581d3e21b2bbc842d9bcfe96972a67
#
_cell.length_a   1.000
_cell.length_b   1.000
_cell.length_c   1.000
_cell.angle_alpha   90.00
_cell.angle_beta   90.00
_cell.angle_gamma   90.00
#
_symmetry.space_group_name_H-M   'P 1'
#
loop_
_entity.id
_entity.type
_entity.pdbx_description
1 polymer ?
#
loop_
_entity_poly.entity_id
_entity_poly.type
_entity_poly.pdbx_seq_one_letter_code
_entity_poly.pdbx_strand_id
1 'polypeptide(L)'
;MAHDKVSQEFGSLLFTDADMQERLPRPTYKKLRSVIQDGKPLDLDIANEVAHAMKEWALEKGATHFTHWFQPLTGITSEKHDSFMTPQGNGTILMSFSGKELVQGEPDASSFPSGGLRATFEARGYTVWDPASPTFIKDEVLCIPTAFISYTGEALDKRTPLLRSQVALEKQAKRVLALFGQEPSRVVTNIGPEQEYFLIKEEDFEQRPDLILCGRTLFGCEPSKGQELDEHYFGAIRPTVNNFMKELDDELWKLGIPAKTKHNEVAPCQHELAPVFEQGALAIDNNLLTMEKLKLLATHHGLACLEHEKPFEYVNGSGKHDNWSLSADNENLLEPGDKPGENLRFLVFLACLVAAVDSHADLLRMSVASAGNDHRLGANEAPPAIVSVFLGAALSVIVDDLITGSDVHGAKRTRMDLGVPTLPAVLRDNTDRNRTSPFAFTGNKFEFRMCGSQQNLSDPNVILNTIVAEQCDRFANDLEDVSGENFTKEALSWVIDTFKAHERILFEGNGYSGDWEKLAEERGLPNLRTTPEALPAMVAPENIELFERYGVLSQAEAQARYIAKAEQYTKVLNIEARTMMYMTRHMYLPALFTYSSDVASSVAAKQAIGIKSAAETEIVEKLTAGIDEIYAATNSLDEINTTAHQMKDQPQEQCEYYCNEVLPAMARLRSAVDSMELICGHDWWPVPSYNKMLFYV
;
A
#
# COMPACT_ATOMS: atom_id res chain seq x y z
N MET A 1 11.66 -30.41 17.62
CA MET A 1 12.82 -29.59 17.18
C MET A 1 12.41 -28.39 16.30
N ALA A 2 11.47 -28.51 15.37
CA ALA A 2 11.05 -27.32 14.56
C ALA A 2 10.26 -26.27 15.37
N HIS A 3 9.48 -26.64 16.36
CA HIS A 3 8.77 -25.71 17.25
C HIS A 3 9.69 -24.84 18.10
N ASP A 4 10.89 -25.31 18.40
CA ASP A 4 11.85 -24.61 19.25
C ASP A 4 12.62 -23.53 18.45
N LYS A 5 12.83 -23.75 17.14
CA LYS A 5 13.58 -22.81 16.28
C LYS A 5 12.85 -21.48 16.13
N VAL A 6 11.57 -21.48 15.76
CA VAL A 6 10.80 -20.24 15.51
C VAL A 6 10.69 -19.40 16.78
N SER A 7 10.39 -20.01 17.93
CA SER A 7 10.28 -19.27 19.19
C SER A 7 11.63 -18.71 19.69
N GLN A 8 12.76 -19.29 19.29
CA GLN A 8 14.10 -18.80 19.63
C GLN A 8 14.59 -17.71 18.67
N GLU A 9 14.18 -17.77 17.41
CA GLU A 9 14.62 -16.83 16.36
C GLU A 9 13.72 -15.62 16.22
N PHE A 10 12.45 -15.70 16.63
CA PHE A 10 11.51 -14.59 16.51
C PHE A 10 11.99 -13.34 17.28
N GLY A 11 12.14 -12.22 16.57
CA GLY A 11 12.65 -10.96 17.13
C GLY A 11 14.13 -10.97 17.49
N SER A 12 14.91 -11.98 17.06
CA SER A 12 16.34 -12.09 17.41
C SER A 12 17.19 -10.93 16.86
N LEU A 13 16.68 -10.19 15.86
CA LEU A 13 17.29 -8.99 15.29
C LEU A 13 16.57 -7.70 15.69
N LEU A 14 15.65 -7.74 16.67
CA LEU A 14 15.08 -6.56 17.31
C LEU A 14 15.76 -6.26 18.64
N PHE A 15 15.91 -4.97 18.98
CA PHE A 15 16.24 -4.54 20.33
C PHE A 15 14.98 -4.57 21.19
N THR A 16 14.71 -5.73 21.77
CA THR A 16 13.45 -6.08 22.44
C THR A 16 13.35 -5.49 23.85
N ASP A 17 12.15 -5.59 24.44
CA ASP A 17 11.95 -5.23 25.84
C ASP A 17 12.84 -6.05 26.80
N ALA A 18 13.10 -7.30 26.47
CA ALA A 18 14.02 -8.15 27.24
C ALA A 18 15.47 -7.63 27.17
N ASP A 19 15.93 -7.22 25.96
CA ASP A 19 17.25 -6.61 25.79
C ASP A 19 17.36 -5.28 26.55
N MET A 20 16.31 -4.45 26.51
CA MET A 20 16.25 -3.19 27.28
C MET A 20 16.32 -3.45 28.78
N GLN A 21 15.57 -4.44 29.28
CA GLN A 21 15.55 -4.78 30.70
C GLN A 21 16.90 -5.33 31.21
N GLU A 22 17.60 -6.12 30.39
CA GLU A 22 18.88 -6.72 30.70
C GLU A 22 20.01 -5.69 30.69
N ARG A 23 20.01 -4.76 29.71
CA ARG A 23 21.16 -3.92 29.38
C ARG A 23 21.07 -2.49 29.94
N LEU A 24 19.86 -2.00 30.25
CA LEU A 24 19.68 -0.66 30.75
C LEU A 24 19.65 -0.61 32.30
N PRO A 25 20.19 0.46 32.92
CA PRO A 25 19.94 0.74 34.32
C PRO A 25 18.42 0.78 34.59
N ARG A 26 17.99 0.23 35.70
CA ARG A 26 16.56 0.10 36.04
C ARG A 26 15.77 1.44 35.95
N PRO A 27 16.31 2.62 36.37
CA PRO A 27 15.62 3.88 36.18
C PRO A 27 15.42 4.26 34.72
N THR A 28 16.46 4.09 33.87
CA THR A 28 16.46 4.36 32.44
C THR A 28 15.47 3.47 31.70
N TYR A 29 15.49 2.17 32.01
CA TYR A 29 14.52 1.21 31.48
C TYR A 29 13.06 1.65 31.78
N LYS A 30 12.77 2.03 33.05
CA LYS A 30 11.43 2.50 33.43
C LYS A 30 11.01 3.76 32.68
N LYS A 31 11.91 4.73 32.53
CA LYS A 31 11.64 5.95 31.76
C LYS A 31 11.35 5.62 30.29
N LEU A 32 12.19 4.83 29.63
CA LEU A 32 12.01 4.45 28.25
C LEU A 32 10.70 3.65 28.05
N ARG A 33 10.40 2.71 28.93
CA ARG A 33 9.13 1.95 28.91
C ARG A 33 7.91 2.88 29.00
N SER A 34 7.96 3.92 29.84
CA SER A 34 6.84 4.85 29.96
C SER A 34 6.64 5.69 28.67
N VAL A 35 7.71 5.96 27.93
CA VAL A 35 7.60 6.57 26.59
C VAL A 35 6.91 5.62 25.63
N ILE A 36 7.38 4.38 25.54
CA ILE A 36 6.88 3.38 24.60
C ILE A 36 5.43 2.97 24.89
N GLN A 37 5.12 2.67 26.15
CA GLN A 37 3.80 2.12 26.53
C GLN A 37 2.75 3.19 26.81
N ASP A 38 3.15 4.26 27.56
CA ASP A 38 2.21 5.27 28.04
C ASP A 38 2.20 6.53 27.13
N GLY A 39 3.06 6.59 26.08
CA GLY A 39 3.17 7.74 25.20
C GLY A 39 3.68 9.02 25.90
N LYS A 40 4.46 8.88 26.99
CA LYS A 40 5.04 10.03 27.71
C LYS A 40 6.16 10.67 26.90
N PRO A 41 6.45 11.96 27.13
CA PRO A 41 7.57 12.62 26.48
C PRO A 41 8.91 11.92 26.77
N LEU A 42 9.77 11.85 25.76
CA LEU A 42 11.13 11.32 25.90
C LEU A 42 11.99 12.26 26.74
N ASP A 43 12.62 11.71 27.79
CA ASP A 43 13.64 12.41 28.58
C ASP A 43 15.01 12.17 27.94
N LEU A 44 15.59 13.22 27.37
CA LEU A 44 16.88 13.14 26.65
C LEU A 44 18.07 12.78 27.55
N ASP A 45 17.94 12.91 28.88
CA ASP A 45 19.00 12.54 29.83
C ASP A 45 19.35 11.04 29.78
N ILE A 46 18.40 10.19 29.32
CA ILE A 46 18.64 8.75 29.19
C ILE A 46 19.30 8.35 27.86
N ALA A 47 19.40 9.24 26.88
CA ALA A 47 19.79 8.91 25.51
C ALA A 47 21.19 8.26 25.42
N ASN A 48 22.17 8.73 26.21
CA ASN A 48 23.51 8.15 26.20
C ASN A 48 23.55 6.70 26.71
N GLU A 49 22.77 6.39 27.74
CA GLU A 49 22.70 5.04 28.30
C GLU A 49 22.01 4.09 27.30
N VAL A 50 20.94 4.56 26.66
CA VAL A 50 20.22 3.80 25.63
C VAL A 50 21.11 3.57 24.40
N ALA A 51 21.79 4.61 23.91
CA ALA A 51 22.71 4.51 22.78
C ALA A 51 23.84 3.49 23.05
N HIS A 52 24.43 3.54 24.25
CA HIS A 52 25.46 2.60 24.64
C HIS A 52 24.94 1.15 24.65
N ALA A 53 23.79 0.90 25.25
CA ALA A 53 23.18 -0.43 25.30
C ALA A 53 22.83 -0.95 23.89
N MET A 54 22.27 -0.11 23.02
CA MET A 54 21.96 -0.47 21.63
C MET A 54 23.23 -0.80 20.84
N LYS A 55 24.30 0.00 20.99
CA LYS A 55 25.57 -0.27 20.32
C LYS A 55 26.18 -1.60 20.76
N GLU A 56 26.28 -1.86 22.07
CA GLU A 56 26.83 -3.14 22.57
C GLU A 56 26.02 -4.32 22.04
N TRP A 57 24.69 -4.25 22.10
CA TRP A 57 23.82 -5.26 21.51
C TRP A 57 24.03 -5.44 20.00
N ALA A 58 24.15 -4.33 19.28
CA ALA A 58 24.36 -4.38 17.82
C ALA A 58 25.72 -5.03 17.44
N LEU A 59 26.78 -4.68 18.18
CA LEU A 59 28.11 -5.29 17.98
C LEU A 59 28.11 -6.80 18.29
N GLU A 60 27.39 -7.25 19.31
CA GLU A 60 27.22 -8.67 19.62
C GLU A 60 26.48 -9.42 18.50
N LYS A 61 25.57 -8.74 17.77
CA LYS A 61 24.86 -9.25 16.60
C LYS A 61 25.64 -9.10 15.29
N GLY A 62 26.88 -8.58 15.32
CA GLY A 62 27.74 -8.42 14.15
C GLY A 62 27.61 -7.10 13.41
N ALA A 63 26.76 -6.18 13.86
CA ALA A 63 26.61 -4.89 13.20
C ALA A 63 27.85 -4.02 13.41
N THR A 64 28.30 -3.36 12.35
CA THR A 64 29.46 -2.46 12.34
C THR A 64 29.08 -1.01 12.07
N HIS A 65 27.88 -0.79 11.59
CA HIS A 65 27.31 0.49 11.20
C HIS A 65 25.95 0.69 11.83
N PHE A 66 25.48 1.95 11.82
CA PHE A 66 24.12 2.33 12.15
C PHE A 66 23.56 3.26 11.09
N THR A 67 22.24 3.34 11.02
CA THR A 67 21.53 4.27 10.14
C THR A 67 20.28 4.80 10.82
N HIS A 68 19.94 6.06 10.58
CA HIS A 68 18.60 6.57 10.79
C HIS A 68 17.73 6.12 9.62
N TRP A 69 16.83 5.22 9.91
CA TRP A 69 15.92 4.61 8.94
C TRP A 69 14.60 5.39 8.91
N PHE A 70 14.20 5.91 7.76
CA PHE A 70 13.01 6.73 7.62
C PHE A 70 12.28 6.52 6.29
N GLN A 71 11.06 7.04 6.19
CA GLN A 71 10.15 6.90 5.05
C GLN A 71 10.01 8.25 4.34
N PRO A 72 10.76 8.54 3.25
CA PRO A 72 10.67 9.79 2.52
C PRO A 72 9.28 9.98 1.86
N LEU A 73 8.97 11.19 1.37
CA LEU A 73 7.71 11.49 0.69
C LEU A 73 7.48 10.61 -0.55
N THR A 74 8.55 10.23 -1.22
CA THR A 74 8.57 9.28 -2.35
C THR A 74 9.54 8.16 -2.05
N GLY A 75 9.30 6.98 -2.63
CA GLY A 75 10.09 5.77 -2.36
C GLY A 75 9.57 5.02 -1.12
N ILE A 76 10.30 3.96 -0.74
CA ILE A 76 9.88 3.05 0.34
C ILE A 76 10.56 3.46 1.64
N THR A 77 11.88 3.32 1.71
CA THR A 77 12.69 3.65 2.88
C THR A 77 13.99 4.34 2.46
N SER A 78 14.63 5.03 3.40
CA SER A 78 15.91 5.69 3.16
C SER A 78 16.89 5.41 4.29
N GLU A 79 18.15 5.22 3.93
CA GLU A 79 19.24 4.86 4.81
C GLU A 79 20.52 5.61 4.44
N LYS A 80 21.33 5.94 5.46
CA LYS A 80 22.68 6.43 5.31
C LYS A 80 23.53 5.80 6.41
N HIS A 81 24.40 4.85 6.04
CA HIS A 81 25.17 4.05 6.97
C HIS A 81 26.39 4.82 7.48
N ASP A 82 26.45 5.04 8.77
CA ASP A 82 27.60 5.59 9.50
C ASP A 82 28.25 4.51 10.36
N SER A 83 29.58 4.41 10.32
CA SER A 83 30.29 3.43 11.14
C SER A 83 30.34 3.85 12.61
N PHE A 84 30.27 2.89 13.53
CA PHE A 84 30.56 3.13 14.95
C PHE A 84 32.04 3.52 15.19
N MET A 85 32.89 3.48 14.18
CA MET A 85 34.32 3.70 14.30
C MET A 85 34.68 5.16 14.55
N THR A 86 35.39 5.43 15.64
CA THR A 86 35.98 6.74 15.94
C THR A 86 37.52 6.63 16.03
N PRO A 87 38.28 7.26 15.10
CA PRO A 87 39.73 7.23 15.14
C PRO A 87 40.32 7.94 16.38
N GLN A 88 41.29 7.31 17.06
CA GLN A 88 41.93 7.83 18.27
C GLN A 88 43.21 8.65 18.00
N GLY A 89 43.58 8.87 16.75
CA GLY A 89 44.76 9.65 16.37
C GLY A 89 46.12 8.93 16.55
N ASN A 90 46.14 7.75 17.17
CA ASN A 90 47.32 6.94 17.44
C ASN A 90 47.38 5.65 16.60
N GLY A 91 46.56 5.54 15.56
CA GLY A 91 46.40 4.35 14.74
C GLY A 91 45.46 3.29 15.32
N THR A 92 44.79 3.59 16.42
CA THR A 92 43.71 2.75 17.00
C THR A 92 42.36 3.39 16.74
N ILE A 93 41.31 2.59 16.91
CA ILE A 93 39.90 3.03 16.82
C ILE A 93 39.16 2.71 18.13
N LEU A 94 38.13 3.50 18.40
CA LEU A 94 37.12 3.23 19.41
C LEU A 94 35.79 2.99 18.71
N MET A 95 35.02 1.99 19.13
CA MET A 95 33.63 1.83 18.72
C MET A 95 32.74 2.67 19.64
N SER A 96 32.17 3.75 19.12
CA SER A 96 31.37 4.71 19.88
C SER A 96 30.02 4.97 19.20
N PHE A 97 29.02 5.25 20.02
CA PHE A 97 27.69 5.70 19.60
C PHE A 97 27.11 6.52 20.73
N SER A 98 26.88 7.79 20.50
CA SER A 98 26.42 8.72 21.52
C SER A 98 24.91 8.89 21.52
N GLY A 99 24.34 9.36 22.62
CA GLY A 99 22.94 9.72 22.71
C GLY A 99 22.54 10.83 21.71
N LYS A 100 23.47 11.72 21.36
CA LYS A 100 23.22 12.70 20.29
C LYS A 100 23.03 12.02 18.93
N GLU A 101 23.89 11.08 18.59
CA GLU A 101 23.79 10.30 17.35
C GLU A 101 22.56 9.40 17.30
N LEU A 102 22.09 8.90 18.45
CA LEU A 102 20.83 8.15 18.55
C LEU A 102 19.63 9.06 18.28
N VAL A 103 19.57 10.21 18.95
CA VAL A 103 18.37 11.06 18.98
C VAL A 103 18.21 11.87 17.71
N GLN A 104 19.31 12.32 17.10
CA GLN A 104 19.27 13.26 15.97
C GLN A 104 20.37 12.97 14.96
N GLY A 105 19.98 12.93 13.68
CA GLY A 105 20.88 12.98 12.54
C GLY A 105 20.68 14.27 11.74
N GLU A 106 21.68 14.63 10.94
CA GLU A 106 21.64 15.79 10.05
C GLU A 106 21.95 15.36 8.61
N PRO A 107 21.05 14.60 7.93
CA PRO A 107 21.26 14.20 6.55
C PRO A 107 21.18 15.40 5.62
N ASP A 108 21.82 15.28 4.45
CA ASP A 108 21.63 16.22 3.36
C ASP A 108 20.23 16.04 2.75
N ALA A 109 19.36 16.99 3.00
CA ALA A 109 17.98 16.99 2.48
C ALA A 109 17.88 17.50 1.04
N SER A 110 18.97 17.95 0.41
CA SER A 110 18.95 18.59 -0.91
C SER A 110 18.48 17.64 -2.02
N SER A 111 18.70 16.33 -1.85
CA SER A 111 18.34 15.30 -2.83
C SER A 111 16.95 14.68 -2.60
N PHE A 112 16.30 14.96 -1.48
CA PHE A 112 14.98 14.41 -1.19
C PHE A 112 13.86 15.27 -1.75
N PRO A 113 12.79 14.66 -2.30
CA PRO A 113 11.58 15.38 -2.72
C PRO A 113 10.99 16.15 -1.55
N SER A 114 10.70 17.44 -1.77
CA SER A 114 10.14 18.30 -0.72
C SER A 114 8.84 19.01 -1.13
N GLY A 115 8.42 18.85 -2.40
CA GLY A 115 7.23 19.54 -2.91
C GLY A 115 7.28 21.05 -2.74
N GLY A 116 8.47 21.66 -2.71
CA GLY A 116 8.65 23.10 -2.53
C GLY A 116 8.73 23.57 -1.07
N LEU A 117 8.69 22.65 -0.08
CA LEU A 117 8.80 23.00 1.36
C LEU A 117 10.14 23.65 1.73
N ARG A 118 11.16 23.46 0.95
CA ARG A 118 12.47 24.06 1.17
C ARG A 118 12.98 24.80 -0.06
N ALA A 119 13.81 25.80 0.18
CA ALA A 119 14.53 26.45 -0.90
C ALA A 119 15.68 25.57 -1.43
N THR A 120 16.04 25.70 -2.70
CA THR A 120 17.06 24.85 -3.36
C THR A 120 18.44 24.91 -2.69
N PHE A 121 18.77 26.02 -2.03
CA PHE A 121 20.02 26.20 -1.31
C PHE A 121 20.03 25.66 0.12
N GLU A 122 18.89 25.24 0.64
CA GLU A 122 18.77 24.62 1.98
C GLU A 122 19.06 23.12 1.86
N ALA A 123 20.22 22.70 2.33
CA ALA A 123 20.64 21.31 2.26
C ALA A 123 20.36 20.54 3.55
N ARG A 124 20.19 21.24 4.70
CA ARG A 124 20.05 20.59 6.01
C ARG A 124 18.63 20.12 6.27
N GLY A 125 18.49 18.87 6.78
CA GLY A 125 17.29 18.34 7.41
C GLY A 125 17.68 17.63 8.69
N TYR A 126 16.70 17.17 9.45
CA TYR A 126 16.91 16.46 10.70
C TYR A 126 16.14 15.15 10.69
N THR A 127 16.82 14.06 11.08
CA THR A 127 16.17 12.84 11.52
C THR A 127 16.04 12.83 13.02
N VAL A 128 14.90 12.37 13.55
CA VAL A 128 14.61 12.37 14.98
C VAL A 128 14.16 10.97 15.38
N TRP A 129 14.84 10.38 16.36
CA TRP A 129 14.53 9.04 16.85
C TRP A 129 13.08 8.89 17.31
N ASP A 130 12.42 7.83 16.84
CA ASP A 130 11.12 7.39 17.34
C ASP A 130 11.28 6.17 18.26
N PRO A 131 11.29 6.35 19.60
CA PRO A 131 11.46 5.25 20.54
C PRO A 131 10.27 4.28 20.59
N ALA A 132 9.11 4.65 20.04
CA ALA A 132 7.93 3.80 20.01
C ALA A 132 8.03 2.68 18.97
N SER A 133 8.93 2.82 17.97
CA SER A 133 9.25 1.75 17.02
C SER A 133 10.54 1.05 17.41
N PRO A 134 10.56 -0.30 17.43
CA PRO A 134 11.75 -1.05 17.80
C PRO A 134 12.90 -0.80 16.82
N THR A 135 14.09 -0.59 17.36
CA THR A 135 15.35 -0.59 16.61
C THR A 135 15.70 -2.02 16.22
N PHE A 136 16.20 -2.23 15.02
CA PHE A 136 16.46 -3.57 14.47
C PHE A 136 17.79 -3.65 13.72
N ILE A 137 18.26 -4.87 13.46
CA ILE A 137 19.45 -5.10 12.65
C ILE A 137 19.02 -5.67 11.30
N LYS A 138 19.48 -5.04 10.23
CA LYS A 138 19.32 -5.48 8.86
C LYS A 138 20.68 -5.41 8.17
N ASP A 139 21.09 -6.49 7.53
CA ASP A 139 22.33 -6.57 6.74
C ASP A 139 23.56 -6.03 7.51
N GLU A 140 23.74 -6.46 8.76
CA GLU A 140 24.81 -6.03 9.68
C GLU A 140 24.84 -4.53 9.99
N VAL A 141 23.70 -3.84 9.86
CA VAL A 141 23.50 -2.42 10.19
C VAL A 141 22.41 -2.25 11.25
N LEU A 142 22.69 -1.45 12.28
CA LEU A 142 21.71 -1.04 13.26
C LEU A 142 20.78 0.02 12.66
N CYS A 143 19.54 -0.34 12.38
CA CYS A 143 18.51 0.53 11.82
C CYS A 143 17.66 1.16 12.94
N ILE A 144 17.65 2.48 13.01
CA ILE A 144 16.96 3.27 14.03
C ILE A 144 15.78 3.97 13.37
N PRO A 145 14.53 3.59 13.66
CA PRO A 145 13.36 4.26 13.10
C PRO A 145 13.32 5.73 13.50
N THR A 146 13.15 6.63 12.51
CA THR A 146 13.17 8.08 12.73
C THR A 146 12.10 8.79 11.92
N ALA A 147 11.67 9.94 12.42
CA ALA A 147 11.01 10.98 11.66
C ALA A 147 12.05 11.78 10.87
N PHE A 148 11.66 12.37 9.74
CA PHE A 148 12.51 13.23 8.92
C PHE A 148 11.81 14.58 8.66
N ILE A 149 12.44 15.66 9.11
CA ILE A 149 11.89 17.02 9.03
C ILE A 149 12.86 17.97 8.31
N SER A 150 12.30 19.04 7.75
CA SER A 150 13.06 20.14 7.15
C SER A 150 13.83 20.93 8.22
N TYR A 151 14.72 21.81 7.77
CA TYR A 151 15.41 22.76 8.64
C TYR A 151 14.44 23.66 9.43
N THR A 152 13.29 23.97 8.87
CA THR A 152 12.23 24.82 9.44
C THR A 152 11.18 24.04 10.24
N GLY A 153 11.25 22.69 10.23
CA GLY A 153 10.44 21.81 11.07
C GLY A 153 9.25 21.13 10.39
N GLU A 154 9.05 21.37 9.09
CA GLU A 154 8.00 20.68 8.33
C GLU A 154 8.37 19.21 8.09
N ALA A 155 7.37 18.34 8.11
CA ALA A 155 7.55 16.91 7.84
C ALA A 155 7.89 16.66 6.37
N LEU A 156 9.07 16.07 6.12
CA LEU A 156 9.55 15.62 4.80
C LEU A 156 9.39 14.10 4.61
N ASP A 157 8.69 13.46 5.54
CA ASP A 157 8.47 12.01 5.58
C ASP A 157 6.98 11.66 5.61
N LYS A 158 6.70 10.36 5.62
CA LYS A 158 5.35 9.81 5.78
C LYS A 158 5.05 9.43 7.23
N ARG A 159 6.08 9.21 8.05
CA ARG A 159 5.94 8.78 9.45
C ARG A 159 5.39 9.89 10.34
N THR A 160 5.91 11.12 10.23
CA THR A 160 5.50 12.23 11.10
C THR A 160 3.99 12.50 11.01
N PRO A 161 3.36 12.65 9.83
CA PRO A 161 1.91 12.79 9.74
C PRO A 161 1.14 11.57 10.29
N LEU A 162 1.67 10.35 10.10
CA LEU A 162 1.05 9.14 10.64
C LEU A 162 0.99 9.20 12.16
N LEU A 163 2.11 9.50 12.83
CA LEU A 163 2.16 9.63 14.29
C LEU A 163 1.24 10.75 14.79
N ARG A 164 1.22 11.91 14.11
CA ARG A 164 0.33 13.03 14.45
C ARG A 164 -1.15 12.62 14.32
N SER A 165 -1.52 11.88 13.28
CA SER A 165 -2.90 11.40 13.09
C SER A 165 -3.33 10.39 14.16
N GLN A 166 -2.41 9.52 14.60
CA GLN A 166 -2.66 8.59 15.71
C GLN A 166 -2.90 9.34 17.02
N VAL A 167 -2.09 10.37 17.33
CA VAL A 167 -2.27 11.22 18.51
C VAL A 167 -3.62 11.96 18.45
N ALA A 168 -4.01 12.47 17.28
CA ALA A 168 -5.30 13.14 17.10
C ALA A 168 -6.47 12.18 17.36
N LEU A 169 -6.42 10.98 16.77
CA LEU A 169 -7.45 9.96 16.96
C LEU A 169 -7.51 9.46 18.40
N GLU A 170 -6.36 9.16 19.02
CA GLU A 170 -6.28 8.76 20.44
C GLU A 170 -6.97 9.79 21.35
N LYS A 171 -6.67 11.08 21.14
CA LYS A 171 -7.24 12.17 21.92
C LYS A 171 -8.77 12.19 21.82
N GLN A 172 -9.32 12.10 20.62
CA GLN A 172 -10.76 12.22 20.43
C GLN A 172 -11.50 10.94 20.84
N ALA A 173 -10.94 9.77 20.55
CA ALA A 173 -11.51 8.49 20.99
C ALA A 173 -11.56 8.37 22.54
N LYS A 174 -10.53 8.89 23.25
CA LYS A 174 -10.55 8.97 24.71
C LYS A 174 -11.68 9.86 25.24
N ARG A 175 -12.00 10.98 24.56
CA ARG A 175 -13.14 11.82 24.93
C ARG A 175 -14.45 11.06 24.77
N VAL A 176 -14.64 10.33 23.67
CA VAL A 176 -15.80 9.46 23.46
C VAL A 176 -15.91 8.42 24.59
N LEU A 177 -14.82 7.71 24.91
CA LEU A 177 -14.80 6.67 25.94
C LEU A 177 -15.06 7.21 27.34
N ALA A 178 -14.61 8.42 27.66
CA ALA A 178 -14.87 9.09 28.93
C ALA A 178 -16.39 9.29 29.15
N LEU A 179 -17.17 9.53 28.09
CA LEU A 179 -18.64 9.62 28.18
C LEU A 179 -19.29 8.29 28.55
N PHE A 180 -18.63 7.18 28.25
CA PHE A 180 -19.01 5.83 28.69
C PHE A 180 -18.42 5.46 30.07
N GLY A 181 -17.74 6.39 30.75
CA GLY A 181 -17.09 6.16 32.04
C GLY A 181 -15.82 5.32 31.95
N GLN A 182 -15.16 5.30 30.78
CA GLN A 182 -13.92 4.57 30.54
C GLN A 182 -12.76 5.55 30.38
N GLU A 183 -11.65 5.31 31.07
CA GLU A 183 -10.43 6.11 30.99
C GLU A 183 -9.24 5.22 30.62
N PRO A 184 -9.13 4.77 29.35
CA PRO A 184 -8.03 3.92 28.91
C PRO A 184 -6.69 4.68 28.96
N SER A 185 -5.60 3.97 29.23
CA SER A 185 -4.25 4.53 29.19
C SER A 185 -3.86 4.92 27.76
N ARG A 186 -4.19 4.08 26.79
CA ARG A 186 -3.93 4.30 25.36
C ARG A 186 -5.14 3.92 24.51
N VAL A 187 -5.28 4.65 23.39
CA VAL A 187 -6.11 4.23 22.25
C VAL A 187 -5.21 4.19 21.03
N VAL A 188 -5.15 3.04 20.37
CA VAL A 188 -4.25 2.79 19.25
C VAL A 188 -4.98 2.20 18.06
N THR A 189 -4.51 2.54 16.86
CA THR A 189 -4.93 1.85 15.64
C THR A 189 -4.15 0.55 15.49
N ASN A 190 -4.82 -0.49 15.01
CA ASN A 190 -4.20 -1.75 14.63
C ASN A 190 -4.35 -1.93 13.13
N ILE A 191 -3.27 -2.35 12.49
CA ILE A 191 -3.18 -2.52 11.05
C ILE A 191 -2.66 -3.91 10.73
N GLY A 192 -3.30 -4.57 9.76
CA GLY A 192 -2.86 -5.85 9.22
C GLY A 192 -2.82 -5.78 7.70
N PRO A 193 -1.66 -5.49 7.10
CA PRO A 193 -1.54 -5.40 5.65
C PRO A 193 -1.49 -6.79 5.03
N GLU A 194 -2.28 -7.02 3.98
CA GLU A 194 -2.23 -8.23 3.15
C GLU A 194 -1.46 -7.90 1.87
N GLN A 195 -0.21 -8.37 1.76
CA GLN A 195 0.68 -8.01 0.66
C GLN A 195 0.57 -9.00 -0.49
N GLU A 196 0.01 -8.57 -1.61
CA GLU A 196 0.03 -9.31 -2.86
C GLU A 196 1.28 -8.96 -3.69
N TYR A 197 1.79 -9.93 -4.46
CA TYR A 197 2.96 -9.78 -5.32
C TYR A 197 3.02 -10.86 -6.40
N PHE A 198 3.77 -10.62 -7.48
CA PHE A 198 4.06 -11.62 -8.51
C PHE A 198 5.50 -12.12 -8.40
N LEU A 199 5.71 -13.38 -8.74
CA LEU A 199 7.03 -13.99 -8.89
C LEU A 199 7.19 -14.53 -10.31
N ILE A 200 8.23 -14.08 -11.01
CA ILE A 200 8.62 -14.61 -12.32
C ILE A 200 10.07 -15.05 -12.29
N LYS A 201 10.52 -15.78 -13.29
CA LYS A 201 11.94 -16.12 -13.40
C LYS A 201 12.79 -14.86 -13.59
N GLU A 202 13.89 -14.78 -12.87
CA GLU A 202 14.87 -13.69 -13.00
C GLU A 202 15.42 -13.60 -14.42
N GLU A 203 15.70 -14.73 -15.10
CA GLU A 203 16.15 -14.76 -16.49
C GLU A 203 15.19 -14.11 -17.49
N ASP A 204 13.88 -14.17 -17.24
CA ASP A 204 12.85 -13.53 -18.06
C ASP A 204 12.71 -12.05 -17.72
N PHE A 205 12.80 -11.69 -16.44
CA PHE A 205 12.83 -10.31 -15.96
C PHE A 205 13.97 -9.50 -16.56
N GLU A 206 15.19 -10.05 -16.58
CA GLU A 206 16.40 -9.39 -17.12
C GLU A 206 16.31 -9.09 -18.62
N GLN A 207 15.49 -9.83 -19.37
CA GLN A 207 15.28 -9.61 -20.80
C GLN A 207 14.22 -8.55 -21.11
N ARG A 208 13.54 -7.99 -20.08
CA ARG A 208 12.43 -7.05 -20.22
C ARG A 208 12.75 -5.67 -19.62
N PRO A 209 13.20 -4.71 -20.46
CA PRO A 209 13.46 -3.35 -19.98
C PRO A 209 12.27 -2.68 -19.31
N ASP A 210 11.04 -2.97 -19.73
CA ASP A 210 9.82 -2.45 -19.12
C ASP A 210 9.63 -2.96 -17.67
N LEU A 211 9.90 -4.23 -17.40
CA LEU A 211 9.87 -4.75 -16.03
C LEU A 211 10.97 -4.15 -15.16
N ILE A 212 12.18 -4.01 -15.69
CA ILE A 212 13.33 -3.43 -14.96
C ILE A 212 13.09 -1.96 -14.62
N LEU A 213 12.60 -1.16 -15.56
CA LEU A 213 12.50 0.29 -15.43
C LEU A 213 11.17 0.76 -14.86
N CYS A 214 10.08 0.01 -15.10
CA CYS A 214 8.73 0.43 -14.74
C CYS A 214 8.03 -0.52 -13.77
N GLY A 215 8.57 -1.73 -13.53
CA GLY A 215 7.95 -2.75 -12.68
C GLY A 215 6.73 -3.42 -13.32
N ARG A 216 6.37 -3.05 -14.56
CA ARG A 216 5.24 -3.61 -15.31
C ARG A 216 5.60 -3.80 -16.78
N THR A 217 4.90 -4.73 -17.43
CA THR A 217 4.98 -4.91 -18.88
C THR A 217 4.26 -3.79 -19.61
N LEU A 218 4.94 -3.12 -20.52
CA LEU A 218 4.35 -2.09 -21.40
C LEU A 218 3.84 -2.65 -22.71
N PHE A 219 4.25 -3.89 -23.05
CA PHE A 219 3.86 -4.66 -24.21
C PHE A 219 3.63 -6.11 -23.83
N GLY A 220 2.76 -6.79 -24.56
CA GLY A 220 2.45 -8.21 -24.43
C GLY A 220 1.04 -8.50 -24.86
N CYS A 221 0.88 -9.41 -25.81
CA CYS A 221 -0.42 -9.89 -26.26
C CYS A 221 -1.08 -10.80 -25.21
N GLU A 222 -2.38 -10.99 -25.32
CA GLU A 222 -3.13 -11.89 -24.46
C GLU A 222 -2.54 -13.31 -24.51
N PRO A 223 -2.24 -13.94 -23.36
CA PRO A 223 -1.69 -15.29 -23.33
C PRO A 223 -2.72 -16.33 -23.76
N SER A 224 -2.25 -17.48 -24.26
CA SER A 224 -3.12 -18.59 -24.66
C SER A 224 -3.95 -19.16 -23.50
N LYS A 225 -3.49 -18.98 -22.29
CA LYS A 225 -4.17 -19.26 -21.03
C LYS A 225 -3.88 -18.11 -20.08
N GLY A 226 -4.91 -17.55 -19.46
CA GLY A 226 -4.81 -16.56 -18.40
C GLY A 226 -5.10 -17.20 -17.04
N GLN A 227 -6.12 -16.71 -16.37
CA GLN A 227 -6.58 -17.17 -15.06
C GLN A 227 -7.91 -17.94 -15.12
N GLU A 228 -8.32 -18.40 -16.30
CA GLU A 228 -9.52 -19.22 -16.48
C GLU A 228 -9.41 -20.47 -15.62
N LEU A 229 -10.53 -20.88 -15.05
CA LEU A 229 -10.68 -22.01 -14.13
C LEU A 229 -10.11 -21.79 -12.72
N ASP A 230 -9.52 -20.64 -12.41
CA ASP A 230 -8.98 -20.26 -11.10
C ASP A 230 -8.04 -21.32 -10.47
N GLU A 231 -7.34 -22.08 -11.32
CA GLU A 231 -6.51 -23.22 -10.90
C GLU A 231 -5.34 -22.82 -10.01
N HIS A 232 -4.82 -21.59 -10.16
CA HIS A 232 -3.67 -21.14 -9.39
C HIS A 232 -4.05 -20.89 -7.93
N TYR A 233 -5.19 -20.26 -7.68
CA TYR A 233 -5.65 -19.94 -6.33
C TYR A 233 -5.81 -21.20 -5.44
N PHE A 234 -6.40 -22.25 -5.99
CA PHE A 234 -6.59 -23.54 -5.31
C PHE A 234 -5.45 -24.53 -5.51
N GLY A 235 -4.42 -24.14 -6.28
CA GLY A 235 -3.28 -25.00 -6.58
C GLY A 235 -2.30 -25.13 -5.42
N ALA A 236 -1.47 -26.17 -5.48
CA ALA A 236 -0.35 -26.30 -4.56
C ALA A 236 0.75 -25.27 -4.87
N ILE A 237 1.37 -24.71 -3.84
CA ILE A 237 2.52 -23.82 -4.01
C ILE A 237 3.68 -24.64 -4.61
N ARG A 238 4.24 -24.16 -5.73
CA ARG A 238 5.33 -24.84 -6.43
C ARG A 238 6.60 -24.89 -5.58
N PRO A 239 7.45 -25.92 -5.74
CA PRO A 239 8.63 -26.11 -4.88
C PRO A 239 9.59 -24.93 -4.81
N THR A 240 9.88 -24.27 -5.96
CA THR A 240 10.76 -23.09 -6.02
C THR A 240 10.17 -21.94 -5.20
N VAL A 241 8.90 -21.62 -5.42
CA VAL A 241 8.17 -20.59 -4.68
C VAL A 241 8.09 -20.92 -3.19
N ASN A 242 7.82 -22.18 -2.84
CA ASN A 242 7.75 -22.60 -1.45
C ASN A 242 9.11 -22.48 -0.72
N ASN A 243 10.22 -22.72 -1.41
CA ASN A 243 11.56 -22.53 -0.83
C ASN A 243 11.84 -21.05 -0.57
N PHE A 244 11.52 -20.18 -1.54
CA PHE A 244 11.56 -18.73 -1.36
C PHE A 244 10.70 -18.27 -0.17
N MET A 245 9.43 -18.70 -0.11
CA MET A 245 8.52 -18.34 0.98
C MET A 245 8.99 -18.80 2.36
N LYS A 246 9.74 -19.92 2.44
CA LYS A 246 10.33 -20.39 3.71
C LYS A 246 11.48 -19.50 4.16
N GLU A 247 12.38 -19.12 3.24
CA GLU A 247 13.47 -18.20 3.57
C GLU A 247 12.93 -16.84 3.97
N LEU A 248 11.89 -16.36 3.26
CA LEU A 248 11.21 -15.12 3.61
C LEU A 248 10.61 -15.16 5.03
N ASP A 249 9.88 -16.22 5.39
CA ASP A 249 9.36 -16.40 6.75
C ASP A 249 10.47 -16.34 7.80
N ASP A 250 11.57 -17.09 7.59
CA ASP A 250 12.71 -17.14 8.52
C ASP A 250 13.34 -15.74 8.70
N GLU A 251 13.52 -14.96 7.64
CA GLU A 251 14.08 -13.60 7.71
C GLU A 251 13.11 -12.60 8.36
N LEU A 252 11.82 -12.65 8.03
CA LEU A 252 10.82 -11.81 8.64
C LEU A 252 10.65 -12.10 10.13
N TRP A 253 10.63 -13.36 10.54
CA TRP A 253 10.55 -13.72 11.96
C TRP A 253 11.75 -13.23 12.77
N LYS A 254 12.97 -13.27 12.24
CA LYS A 254 14.16 -12.68 12.90
C LYS A 254 13.99 -11.19 13.15
N LEU A 255 13.33 -10.47 12.22
CA LEU A 255 12.99 -9.06 12.36
C LEU A 255 11.75 -8.82 13.24
N GLY A 256 11.16 -9.88 13.84
CA GLY A 256 9.98 -9.78 14.67
C GLY A 256 8.69 -9.53 13.90
N ILE A 257 8.71 -9.67 12.57
CA ILE A 257 7.53 -9.49 11.73
C ILE A 257 6.69 -10.76 11.79
N PRO A 258 5.44 -10.69 12.26
CA PRO A 258 4.61 -11.87 12.51
C PRO A 258 3.95 -12.39 11.22
N ALA A 259 4.74 -12.69 10.19
CA ALA A 259 4.28 -13.32 8.96
C ALA A 259 3.61 -14.66 9.27
N LYS A 260 2.35 -14.82 8.87
CA LYS A 260 1.53 -15.96 9.31
C LYS A 260 0.92 -16.74 8.16
N THR A 261 0.34 -16.05 7.18
CA THR A 261 -0.40 -16.69 6.08
C THR A 261 0.31 -16.39 4.77
N LYS A 262 0.44 -17.41 3.94
CA LYS A 262 0.96 -17.31 2.57
C LYS A 262 0.21 -18.29 1.70
N HIS A 263 -0.19 -17.84 0.52
CA HIS A 263 -0.91 -18.66 -0.46
C HIS A 263 -0.75 -18.12 -1.88
N ASN A 264 -1.27 -18.88 -2.86
CA ASN A 264 -1.40 -18.41 -4.22
C ASN A 264 -2.62 -17.50 -4.36
N GLU A 265 -2.49 -16.46 -5.18
CA GLU A 265 -3.58 -15.62 -5.62
C GLU A 265 -4.17 -16.07 -6.97
N VAL A 266 -5.20 -15.38 -7.47
CA VAL A 266 -5.98 -15.82 -8.64
C VAL A 266 -5.16 -15.77 -9.93
N ALA A 267 -4.36 -14.73 -10.14
CA ALA A 267 -3.53 -14.63 -11.33
C ALA A 267 -2.37 -15.64 -11.30
N PRO A 268 -1.98 -16.22 -12.44
CA PRO A 268 -0.78 -17.04 -12.52
C PRO A 268 0.44 -16.28 -11.97
N CYS A 269 1.28 -16.97 -11.21
CA CYS A 269 2.47 -16.40 -10.55
C CYS A 269 2.20 -15.33 -9.49
N GLN A 270 0.95 -15.08 -9.12
CA GLN A 270 0.57 -14.16 -8.05
C GLN A 270 0.46 -14.89 -6.71
N HIS A 271 0.93 -14.23 -5.65
CA HIS A 271 0.97 -14.77 -4.29
C HIS A 271 0.60 -13.66 -3.30
N GLU A 272 0.24 -14.08 -2.09
CA GLU A 272 -0.04 -13.18 -0.97
C GLU A 272 0.69 -13.61 0.29
N LEU A 273 1.09 -12.61 1.08
CA LEU A 273 1.56 -12.77 2.45
C LEU A 273 0.75 -11.87 3.38
N ALA A 274 0.17 -12.46 4.42
CA ALA A 274 -0.57 -11.74 5.44
C ALA A 274 0.05 -11.97 6.83
N PRO A 275 0.51 -10.90 7.52
CA PRO A 275 0.98 -10.97 8.89
C PRO A 275 -0.18 -10.93 9.89
N VAL A 276 0.09 -11.20 11.15
CA VAL A 276 -0.80 -10.81 12.25
C VAL A 276 -0.80 -9.29 12.35
N PHE A 277 -1.95 -8.69 12.65
CA PHE A 277 -2.07 -7.24 12.83
C PHE A 277 -1.23 -6.75 14.03
N GLU A 278 -0.73 -5.52 13.92
CA GLU A 278 0.06 -4.84 14.95
C GLU A 278 -0.37 -3.37 15.07
N GLN A 279 0.24 -2.62 16.00
CA GLN A 279 0.03 -1.18 16.08
C GLN A 279 0.44 -0.49 14.79
N GLY A 280 -0.34 0.51 14.36
CA GLY A 280 -0.30 1.06 13.03
C GLY A 280 1.09 1.46 12.52
N ALA A 281 1.88 2.22 13.28
CA ALA A 281 3.21 2.63 12.83
C ALA A 281 4.15 1.43 12.67
N LEU A 282 4.14 0.48 13.62
CA LEU A 282 4.95 -0.74 13.57
C LEU A 282 4.52 -1.64 12.40
N ALA A 283 3.22 -1.84 12.20
CA ALA A 283 2.70 -2.65 11.10
C ALA A 283 3.13 -2.10 9.73
N ILE A 284 3.15 -0.77 9.58
CA ILE A 284 3.59 -0.11 8.35
C ILE A 284 5.09 -0.28 8.14
N ASP A 285 5.90 -0.09 9.19
CA ASP A 285 7.35 -0.36 9.12
C ASP A 285 7.62 -1.81 8.71
N ASN A 286 6.94 -2.77 9.34
CA ASN A 286 7.05 -4.18 9.05
C ASN A 286 6.64 -4.52 7.61
N ASN A 287 5.61 -3.85 7.07
CA ASN A 287 5.24 -4.03 5.68
C ASN A 287 6.30 -3.50 4.71
N LEU A 288 6.92 -2.35 4.99
CA LEU A 288 8.00 -1.82 4.16
C LEU A 288 9.23 -2.73 4.14
N LEU A 289 9.60 -3.28 5.31
CA LEU A 289 10.67 -4.28 5.41
C LEU A 289 10.29 -5.58 4.67
N THR A 290 9.03 -6.00 4.74
CA THR A 290 8.53 -7.15 3.99
C THR A 290 8.69 -6.94 2.49
N MET A 291 8.29 -5.78 1.95
CA MET A 291 8.44 -5.43 0.54
C MET A 291 9.91 -5.44 0.09
N GLU A 292 10.80 -4.93 0.92
CA GLU A 292 12.24 -4.96 0.64
C GLU A 292 12.77 -6.40 0.60
N LYS A 293 12.41 -7.21 1.61
CA LYS A 293 12.85 -8.63 1.69
C LYS A 293 12.25 -9.50 0.57
N LEU A 294 11.01 -9.24 0.15
CA LEU A 294 10.39 -9.90 -1.01
C LEU A 294 11.25 -9.79 -2.26
N LYS A 295 11.71 -8.57 -2.60
CA LYS A 295 12.57 -8.33 -3.77
C LYS A 295 13.95 -8.93 -3.62
N LEU A 296 14.58 -8.71 -2.46
CA LEU A 296 15.95 -9.15 -2.23
C LEU A 296 16.06 -10.68 -2.24
N LEU A 297 15.19 -11.37 -1.49
CA LEU A 297 15.27 -12.82 -1.35
C LEU A 297 14.78 -13.58 -2.60
N ALA A 298 13.93 -12.99 -3.44
CA ALA A 298 13.52 -13.60 -4.70
C ALA A 298 14.74 -13.96 -5.56
N THR A 299 15.74 -13.08 -5.63
CA THR A 299 16.97 -13.31 -6.43
C THR A 299 17.79 -14.50 -5.94
N HIS A 300 17.75 -14.84 -4.63
CA HIS A 300 18.41 -16.04 -4.11
C HIS A 300 17.85 -17.35 -4.68
N HIS A 301 16.64 -17.28 -5.22
CA HIS A 301 15.92 -18.43 -5.79
C HIS A 301 15.80 -18.36 -7.32
N GLY A 302 16.50 -17.43 -7.97
CA GLY A 302 16.41 -17.19 -9.42
C GLY A 302 15.05 -16.64 -9.83
N LEU A 303 14.40 -15.89 -8.93
CA LEU A 303 13.11 -15.26 -9.11
C LEU A 303 13.25 -13.74 -9.05
N ALA A 304 12.35 -13.03 -9.71
CA ALA A 304 12.12 -11.59 -9.56
C ALA A 304 10.74 -11.35 -8.97
N CYS A 305 10.66 -10.56 -7.91
CA CYS A 305 9.41 -10.16 -7.28
C CYS A 305 8.91 -8.84 -7.88
N LEU A 306 7.67 -8.84 -8.36
CA LEU A 306 7.00 -7.67 -8.91
C LEU A 306 5.90 -7.23 -7.94
N GLU A 307 6.02 -6.01 -7.44
CA GLU A 307 5.06 -5.38 -6.53
C GLU A 307 4.20 -4.32 -7.22
N HIS A 308 4.37 -4.10 -8.54
CA HIS A 308 3.53 -3.17 -9.27
C HIS A 308 2.06 -3.61 -9.21
N GLU A 309 1.13 -2.66 -9.14
CA GLU A 309 -0.31 -2.90 -9.02
C GLU A 309 -0.89 -3.65 -10.22
N LYS A 310 -0.29 -3.51 -11.41
CA LYS A 310 -0.71 -4.19 -12.64
C LYS A 310 0.50 -4.58 -13.49
N PRO A 311 1.28 -5.60 -13.09
CA PRO A 311 2.48 -5.97 -13.83
C PRO A 311 2.17 -6.60 -15.18
N PHE A 312 1.01 -7.25 -15.33
CA PHE A 312 0.55 -7.89 -16.57
C PHE A 312 -0.86 -7.46 -16.91
N GLU A 313 -1.11 -7.21 -18.19
CA GLU A 313 -2.47 -7.03 -18.72
C GLU A 313 -3.19 -8.41 -18.76
N TYR A 314 -4.51 -8.41 -18.91
CA TYR A 314 -5.37 -9.61 -19.05
C TYR A 314 -5.46 -10.54 -17.82
N VAL A 315 -4.75 -10.29 -16.75
CA VAL A 315 -4.85 -11.03 -15.47
C VAL A 315 -5.07 -10.04 -14.30
N ASN A 316 -5.43 -10.54 -13.13
CA ASN A 316 -5.62 -9.69 -11.93
C ASN A 316 -4.38 -8.85 -11.65
N GLY A 317 -4.61 -7.68 -11.04
CA GLY A 317 -3.57 -6.86 -10.44
C GLY A 317 -3.32 -7.23 -8.99
N SER A 318 -2.31 -6.60 -8.38
CA SER A 318 -1.97 -6.76 -6.96
C SER A 318 -2.37 -5.57 -6.13
N GLY A 319 -3.03 -5.83 -5.02
CA GLY A 319 -3.36 -4.86 -3.99
C GLY A 319 -2.58 -5.07 -2.71
N LYS A 320 -2.95 -4.25 -1.75
CA LYS A 320 -2.54 -4.38 -0.35
C LYS A 320 -3.75 -4.06 0.50
N HIS A 321 -4.46 -5.10 0.98
CA HIS A 321 -5.62 -4.85 1.80
C HIS A 321 -5.18 -4.32 3.16
N ASP A 322 -5.70 -3.17 3.54
CA ASP A 322 -5.40 -2.52 4.82
C ASP A 322 -6.49 -2.87 5.84
N ASN A 323 -6.24 -3.86 6.67
CA ASN A 323 -7.14 -4.23 7.77
C ASN A 323 -6.95 -3.26 8.93
N TRP A 324 -7.92 -2.38 9.15
CA TRP A 324 -7.87 -1.32 10.14
C TRP A 324 -8.86 -1.56 11.28
N SER A 325 -8.41 -1.40 12.52
CA SER A 325 -9.25 -1.37 13.70
C SER A 325 -8.71 -0.42 14.77
N LEU A 326 -9.50 -0.17 15.81
CA LEU A 326 -9.17 0.74 16.91
C LEU A 326 -9.32 0.00 18.24
N SER A 327 -8.29 0.08 19.10
CA SER A 327 -8.31 -0.59 20.41
C SER A 327 -8.03 0.40 21.55
N ALA A 328 -8.79 0.27 22.63
CA ALA A 328 -8.55 0.93 23.91
C ALA A 328 -7.84 -0.06 24.85
N ASP A 329 -6.62 0.26 25.25
CA ASP A 329 -5.72 -0.67 25.93
C ASP A 329 -5.57 -1.99 25.15
N ASN A 330 -6.34 -3.03 25.42
CA ASN A 330 -6.33 -4.28 24.68
C ASN A 330 -7.74 -4.68 24.17
N GLU A 331 -8.72 -3.80 24.30
CA GLU A 331 -10.09 -4.06 23.87
C GLU A 331 -10.35 -3.43 22.50
N ASN A 332 -10.78 -4.25 21.52
CA ASN A 332 -11.16 -3.75 20.21
C ASN A 332 -12.50 -3.01 20.27
N LEU A 333 -12.53 -1.74 19.88
CA LEU A 333 -13.71 -0.88 19.89
C LEU A 333 -14.70 -1.20 18.75
N LEU A 334 -14.23 -1.92 17.73
CA LEU A 334 -15.05 -2.42 16.62
C LEU A 334 -15.52 -3.87 16.82
N GLU A 335 -15.37 -4.43 18.02
CA GLU A 335 -15.92 -5.75 18.36
C GLU A 335 -17.42 -5.61 18.66
N PRO A 336 -18.31 -6.16 17.80
CA PRO A 336 -19.76 -5.98 17.97
C PRO A 336 -20.32 -6.74 19.17
N GLY A 337 -19.65 -7.81 19.60
CA GLY A 337 -20.13 -8.72 20.63
C GLY A 337 -21.29 -9.61 20.17
N ASP A 338 -21.93 -10.31 21.13
CA ASP A 338 -23.03 -11.24 20.84
C ASP A 338 -24.32 -10.53 20.41
N LYS A 339 -24.49 -9.27 20.81
CA LYS A 339 -25.68 -8.45 20.55
C LYS A 339 -25.28 -7.05 20.04
N PRO A 340 -24.89 -6.93 18.78
CA PRO A 340 -24.40 -5.68 18.22
C PRO A 340 -25.36 -4.50 18.40
N GLY A 341 -26.66 -4.72 18.22
CA GLY A 341 -27.68 -3.67 18.35
C GLY A 341 -27.91 -3.15 19.79
N GLU A 342 -27.46 -3.88 20.82
CA GLU A 342 -27.48 -3.45 22.20
C GLU A 342 -26.12 -2.84 22.67
N ASN A 343 -25.04 -2.95 21.85
CA ASN A 343 -23.73 -2.44 22.16
C ASN A 343 -23.58 -0.98 21.69
N LEU A 344 -24.09 -0.04 22.49
CA LEU A 344 -24.11 1.38 22.12
C LEU A 344 -22.71 1.95 21.84
N ARG A 345 -21.67 1.54 22.60
CA ARG A 345 -20.30 1.99 22.36
C ARG A 345 -19.81 1.56 20.97
N PHE A 346 -20.01 0.31 20.60
CA PHE A 346 -19.70 -0.20 19.26
C PHE A 346 -20.47 0.59 18.19
N LEU A 347 -21.77 0.82 18.37
CA LEU A 347 -22.60 1.55 17.42
C LEU A 347 -22.12 3.01 17.23
N VAL A 348 -21.64 3.67 18.29
CA VAL A 348 -21.07 5.02 18.20
C VAL A 348 -19.80 5.02 17.35
N PHE A 349 -18.84 4.12 17.59
CA PHE A 349 -17.63 4.05 16.76
C PHE A 349 -17.93 3.64 15.32
N LEU A 350 -18.91 2.74 15.11
CA LEU A 350 -19.36 2.36 13.77
C LEU A 350 -19.98 3.57 13.03
N ALA A 351 -20.86 4.33 13.70
CA ALA A 351 -21.47 5.53 13.12
C ALA A 351 -20.44 6.62 12.82
N CYS A 352 -19.49 6.87 13.73
CA CYS A 352 -18.37 7.78 13.49
C CYS A 352 -17.57 7.38 12.24
N LEU A 353 -17.30 6.10 12.05
CA LEU A 353 -16.54 5.60 10.92
C LEU A 353 -17.31 5.72 9.61
N VAL A 354 -18.60 5.35 9.57
CA VAL A 354 -19.45 5.51 8.38
C VAL A 354 -19.56 7.00 7.99
N ALA A 355 -19.78 7.88 8.96
CA ALA A 355 -19.82 9.32 8.72
C ALA A 355 -18.48 9.88 8.23
N ALA A 356 -17.35 9.41 8.77
CA ALA A 356 -16.01 9.80 8.37
C ALA A 356 -15.76 9.46 6.89
N VAL A 357 -16.05 8.22 6.49
CA VAL A 357 -15.86 7.74 5.12
C VAL A 357 -16.76 8.49 4.13
N ASP A 358 -18.03 8.75 4.50
CA ASP A 358 -18.95 9.49 3.63
C ASP A 358 -18.56 10.97 3.48
N SER A 359 -18.17 11.62 4.57
CA SER A 359 -17.81 13.04 4.55
C SER A 359 -16.54 13.32 3.78
N HIS A 360 -15.60 12.36 3.72
CA HIS A 360 -14.26 12.52 3.14
C HIS A 360 -13.91 11.39 2.16
N ALA A 361 -14.90 10.91 1.40
CA ALA A 361 -14.71 9.85 0.41
C ALA A 361 -13.70 10.23 -0.69
N ASP A 362 -13.68 11.50 -1.09
CA ASP A 362 -12.74 12.09 -2.04
C ASP A 362 -11.30 12.05 -1.51
N LEU A 363 -11.09 12.47 -0.26
CA LEU A 363 -9.78 12.48 0.38
C LEU A 363 -9.27 11.04 0.61
N LEU A 364 -10.16 10.12 0.99
CA LEU A 364 -9.80 8.71 1.14
C LEU A 364 -9.42 8.08 -0.23
N ARG A 365 -10.16 8.40 -1.32
CA ARG A 365 -9.77 7.98 -2.68
C ARG A 365 -8.43 8.59 -3.11
N MET A 366 -8.19 9.87 -2.81
CA MET A 366 -6.92 10.55 -3.08
C MET A 366 -5.75 9.84 -2.39
N SER A 367 -5.94 9.34 -1.17
CA SER A 367 -4.88 8.68 -0.40
C SER A 367 -4.25 7.47 -1.09
N VAL A 368 -5.01 6.82 -1.98
CA VAL A 368 -4.59 5.64 -2.75
C VAL A 368 -4.34 5.92 -4.23
N ALA A 369 -4.34 7.18 -4.63
CA ALA A 369 -4.13 7.59 -6.02
C ALA A 369 -2.65 7.44 -6.42
N SER A 370 -2.41 6.71 -7.50
CA SER A 370 -1.11 6.56 -8.16
C SER A 370 -1.28 6.07 -9.60
N ALA A 371 -0.29 6.30 -10.45
CA ALA A 371 -0.30 5.83 -11.83
C ALA A 371 -0.50 4.29 -11.91
N GLY A 372 0.18 3.53 -11.04
CA GLY A 372 0.04 2.07 -10.98
C GLY A 372 -1.37 1.63 -10.57
N ASN A 373 -1.93 2.28 -9.53
CA ASN A 373 -3.24 1.90 -9.00
C ASN A 373 -4.40 2.30 -9.94
N ASP A 374 -4.23 3.33 -10.77
CA ASP A 374 -5.21 3.69 -11.80
C ASP A 374 -5.40 2.57 -12.85
N HIS A 375 -4.37 1.73 -13.09
CA HIS A 375 -4.48 0.54 -13.94
C HIS A 375 -5.19 -0.63 -13.27
N ARG A 376 -5.21 -0.68 -11.93
CA ARG A 376 -5.78 -1.80 -11.17
C ARG A 376 -7.24 -1.60 -10.81
N LEU A 377 -7.64 -0.40 -10.34
CA LEU A 377 -8.98 -0.15 -9.80
C LEU A 377 -10.09 -0.37 -10.84
N GLY A 378 -11.19 -0.99 -10.40
CA GLY A 378 -12.42 -1.14 -11.17
C GLY A 378 -12.58 -2.47 -11.90
N ALA A 379 -11.65 -3.42 -11.78
CA ALA A 379 -11.73 -4.73 -12.42
C ALA A 379 -11.01 -5.83 -11.64
N ASN A 380 -11.43 -7.09 -11.82
CA ASN A 380 -10.70 -8.28 -11.36
C ASN A 380 -10.29 -8.21 -9.87
N GLU A 381 -11.28 -8.25 -8.97
CA GLU A 381 -11.11 -8.20 -7.51
C GLU A 381 -10.61 -6.85 -6.94
N ALA A 382 -10.22 -5.89 -7.76
CA ALA A 382 -9.93 -4.53 -7.31
C ALA A 382 -11.23 -3.71 -7.23
N PRO A 383 -11.51 -2.99 -6.12
CA PRO A 383 -12.73 -2.21 -5.99
C PRO A 383 -12.79 -1.08 -7.02
N PRO A 384 -14.01 -0.58 -7.35
CA PRO A 384 -14.17 0.59 -8.19
C PRO A 384 -13.63 1.85 -7.51
N ALA A 385 -13.42 2.92 -8.28
CA ALA A 385 -12.94 4.21 -7.76
C ALA A 385 -13.94 4.93 -6.84
N ILE A 386 -15.19 4.50 -6.80
CA ILE A 386 -16.23 5.03 -5.92
C ILE A 386 -16.07 4.41 -4.53
N VAL A 387 -15.80 5.24 -3.53
CA VAL A 387 -15.73 4.78 -2.14
C VAL A 387 -17.13 4.48 -1.64
N SER A 388 -17.35 3.29 -1.09
CA SER A 388 -18.57 2.85 -0.42
C SER A 388 -18.23 1.94 0.76
N VAL A 389 -19.16 1.83 1.71
CA VAL A 389 -19.02 1.03 2.92
C VAL A 389 -19.94 -0.18 2.84
N PHE A 390 -19.38 -1.37 3.06
CA PHE A 390 -20.10 -2.62 3.21
C PHE A 390 -20.10 -3.06 4.67
N LEU A 391 -21.27 -3.26 5.25
CA LEU A 391 -21.45 -3.68 6.64
C LEU A 391 -21.72 -5.19 6.78
N GLY A 392 -22.20 -5.82 5.72
CA GLY A 392 -22.68 -7.19 5.72
C GLY A 392 -24.11 -7.32 6.26
N ALA A 393 -24.80 -8.37 5.83
CA ALA A 393 -26.23 -8.55 6.02
C ALA A 393 -26.73 -8.38 7.50
N ALA A 394 -25.91 -8.79 8.47
CA ALA A 394 -26.30 -8.74 9.88
C ALA A 394 -26.32 -7.32 10.45
N LEU A 395 -25.27 -6.51 10.15
CA LEU A 395 -25.20 -5.12 10.61
C LEU A 395 -26.10 -4.21 9.77
N SER A 396 -26.26 -4.48 8.48
CA SER A 396 -27.18 -3.71 7.62
C SER A 396 -28.63 -3.78 8.14
N VAL A 397 -29.11 -4.97 8.53
CA VAL A 397 -30.44 -5.12 9.15
C VAL A 397 -30.53 -4.31 10.46
N ILE A 398 -29.50 -4.32 11.30
CA ILE A 398 -29.48 -3.54 12.55
C ILE A 398 -29.54 -2.04 12.26
N VAL A 399 -28.77 -1.56 11.30
CA VAL A 399 -28.76 -0.15 10.89
C VAL A 399 -30.11 0.25 10.31
N ASP A 400 -30.71 -0.58 9.44
CA ASP A 400 -32.03 -0.35 8.87
C ASP A 400 -33.13 -0.31 9.95
N ASP A 401 -33.12 -1.24 10.92
CA ASP A 401 -34.02 -1.26 12.05
C ASP A 401 -33.90 0.02 12.91
N LEU A 402 -32.67 0.46 13.18
CA LEU A 402 -32.39 1.71 13.90
C LEU A 402 -32.92 2.93 13.14
N ILE A 403 -32.68 3.02 11.83
CA ILE A 403 -33.13 4.14 10.98
C ILE A 403 -34.67 4.19 10.92
N THR A 404 -35.33 3.05 10.79
CA THR A 404 -36.78 2.96 10.66
C THR A 404 -37.51 3.01 11.98
N GLY A 405 -36.85 2.87 13.13
CA GLY A 405 -37.42 2.80 14.46
C GLY A 405 -38.14 1.48 14.73
N SER A 406 -37.76 0.42 14.02
CA SER A 406 -38.25 -0.95 14.24
C SER A 406 -37.58 -1.59 15.46
N ASP A 407 -38.15 -2.66 16.00
CA ASP A 407 -37.46 -3.45 17.02
C ASP A 407 -36.19 -4.07 16.43
N VAL A 408 -35.04 -3.85 17.08
CA VAL A 408 -33.75 -4.35 16.58
C VAL A 408 -33.73 -5.87 16.65
N HIS A 409 -33.81 -6.50 15.49
CA HIS A 409 -33.76 -7.95 15.34
C HIS A 409 -32.30 -8.38 15.11
N GLY A 410 -31.63 -8.80 16.18
CA GLY A 410 -30.28 -9.39 16.04
C GLY A 410 -30.29 -10.61 15.13
N ALA A 411 -29.44 -10.63 14.11
CA ALA A 411 -29.29 -11.79 13.24
C ALA A 411 -28.80 -13.00 14.06
N LYS A 412 -29.63 -14.04 14.18
CA LYS A 412 -29.23 -15.28 14.86
C LYS A 412 -28.18 -16.00 14.03
N ARG A 413 -27.02 -16.31 14.63
CA ARG A 413 -26.04 -17.23 14.02
C ARG A 413 -26.74 -18.57 13.76
N THR A 414 -26.84 -18.96 12.50
CA THR A 414 -27.39 -20.24 12.09
C THR A 414 -26.31 -21.30 12.08
N ARG A 415 -26.63 -22.47 12.62
CA ARG A 415 -25.74 -23.63 12.56
C ARG A 415 -25.98 -24.38 11.26
N MET A 416 -24.92 -24.59 10.48
CA MET A 416 -24.97 -25.39 9.26
C MET A 416 -24.58 -26.83 9.59
N ASP A 417 -25.50 -27.74 9.33
CA ASP A 417 -25.25 -29.19 9.33
C ASP A 417 -25.10 -29.65 7.88
N LEU A 418 -23.94 -30.23 7.59
CA LEU A 418 -23.60 -30.69 6.24
C LEU A 418 -24.18 -32.07 5.92
N GLY A 419 -24.95 -32.68 6.85
CA GLY A 419 -25.57 -33.99 6.66
C GLY A 419 -24.58 -35.17 6.64
N VAL A 420 -23.32 -34.93 7.02
CA VAL A 420 -22.27 -35.96 7.08
C VAL A 420 -21.87 -36.16 8.55
N PRO A 421 -22.11 -37.34 9.15
CA PRO A 421 -21.92 -37.58 10.62
C PRO A 421 -20.49 -37.33 11.11
N THR A 422 -19.48 -37.42 10.23
CA THR A 422 -18.06 -37.20 10.58
C THR A 422 -17.64 -35.74 10.48
N LEU A 423 -18.50 -34.87 9.91
CA LEU A 423 -18.22 -33.43 9.79
C LEU A 423 -18.92 -32.68 10.95
N PRO A 424 -18.20 -31.83 11.68
CA PRO A 424 -18.84 -31.01 12.70
C PRO A 424 -19.81 -30.01 12.08
N ALA A 425 -20.94 -29.78 12.75
CA ALA A 425 -21.79 -28.66 12.36
C ALA A 425 -21.10 -27.33 12.71
N VAL A 426 -20.96 -26.45 11.74
CA VAL A 426 -20.28 -25.16 11.87
C VAL A 426 -21.29 -24.01 12.05
N LEU A 427 -20.93 -23.03 12.85
CA LEU A 427 -21.72 -21.79 12.94
C LEU A 427 -21.46 -20.98 11.67
N ARG A 428 -22.52 -20.57 10.98
CA ARG A 428 -22.43 -19.66 9.86
C ARG A 428 -21.95 -18.30 10.38
N ASP A 429 -20.91 -17.76 9.79
CA ASP A 429 -20.56 -16.36 10.00
C ASP A 429 -21.62 -15.49 9.33
N ASN A 430 -22.08 -14.47 10.02
CA ASN A 430 -23.09 -13.54 9.49
C ASN A 430 -22.45 -12.41 8.66
N THR A 431 -21.12 -12.34 8.65
CA THR A 431 -20.36 -11.40 7.81
C THR A 431 -19.93 -12.12 6.54
N ASP A 432 -20.61 -11.84 5.42
CA ASP A 432 -20.12 -12.23 4.10
C ASP A 432 -19.14 -11.17 3.61
N ARG A 433 -18.11 -11.58 2.87
CA ARG A 433 -17.14 -10.65 2.29
C ARG A 433 -17.59 -10.24 0.90
N ASN A 434 -18.00 -8.98 0.72
CA ASN A 434 -18.23 -8.43 -0.61
C ASN A 434 -16.89 -8.00 -1.21
N ARG A 435 -16.34 -8.83 -2.10
CA ARG A 435 -15.04 -8.59 -2.75
C ARG A 435 -15.00 -7.33 -3.60
N THR A 436 -16.14 -6.80 -4.00
CA THR A 436 -16.23 -5.58 -4.82
C THR A 436 -16.32 -4.29 -3.99
N SER A 437 -16.47 -4.41 -2.66
CA SER A 437 -16.55 -3.24 -1.79
C SER A 437 -15.16 -2.67 -1.47
N PRO A 438 -14.96 -1.36 -1.63
CA PRO A 438 -13.68 -0.71 -1.31
C PRO A 438 -13.39 -0.62 0.19
N PHE A 439 -14.43 -0.59 1.05
CA PHE A 439 -14.29 -0.48 2.49
C PHE A 439 -15.30 -1.39 3.18
N ALA A 440 -14.86 -2.56 3.64
CA ALA A 440 -15.73 -3.62 4.10
C ALA A 440 -15.51 -3.96 5.58
N PHE A 441 -16.62 -4.08 6.35
CA PHE A 441 -16.58 -4.63 7.70
C PHE A 441 -16.40 -6.15 7.66
N THR A 442 -15.38 -6.66 8.34
CA THR A 442 -15.04 -8.09 8.35
C THR A 442 -15.03 -8.69 9.75
N GLY A 443 -16.07 -8.39 10.53
CA GLY A 443 -16.33 -8.97 11.84
C GLY A 443 -15.95 -8.10 13.04
N ASN A 444 -14.76 -7.54 13.09
CA ASN A 444 -14.29 -6.63 14.13
C ASN A 444 -13.24 -5.62 13.63
N LYS A 445 -13.17 -5.42 12.33
CA LYS A 445 -12.27 -4.50 11.65
C LYS A 445 -12.87 -4.10 10.31
N PHE A 446 -12.34 -3.06 9.72
CA PHE A 446 -12.60 -2.69 8.33
C PHE A 446 -11.40 -3.03 7.45
N GLU A 447 -11.68 -3.50 6.28
CA GLU A 447 -10.71 -3.83 5.24
C GLU A 447 -10.79 -2.79 4.12
N PHE A 448 -9.76 -1.95 4.01
CA PHE A 448 -9.64 -0.97 2.94
C PHE A 448 -8.86 -1.57 1.77
N ARG A 449 -9.58 -1.92 0.71
CA ARG A 449 -9.09 -2.73 -0.42
C ARG A 449 -8.52 -1.93 -1.58
N MET A 450 -8.62 -0.60 -1.52
CA MET A 450 -8.19 0.27 -2.62
C MET A 450 -6.68 0.51 -2.65
N CYS A 451 -5.92 0.14 -1.62
CA CYS A 451 -4.48 0.36 -1.57
C CYS A 451 -3.75 -0.49 -2.62
N GLY A 452 -2.84 0.12 -3.36
CA GLY A 452 -1.97 -0.58 -4.31
C GLY A 452 -0.85 -1.36 -3.62
N SER A 453 -0.37 -2.43 -4.25
CA SER A 453 0.66 -3.30 -3.66
C SER A 453 2.00 -2.62 -3.42
N GLN A 454 2.39 -1.62 -4.22
CA GLN A 454 3.58 -0.80 -3.99
C GLN A 454 3.40 0.29 -2.96
N GLN A 455 2.16 0.58 -2.54
CA GLN A 455 1.87 1.74 -1.75
C GLN A 455 2.40 1.63 -0.32
N ASN A 456 2.93 2.73 0.23
CA ASN A 456 3.16 2.90 1.65
C ASN A 456 1.81 3.18 2.34
N LEU A 457 1.42 2.35 3.29
CA LEU A 457 0.15 2.47 4.00
C LEU A 457 0.06 3.66 4.97
N SER A 458 1.13 4.44 5.15
CA SER A 458 1.06 5.68 5.93
C SER A 458 0.04 6.65 5.34
N ASP A 459 0.02 6.83 4.00
CA ASP A 459 -0.88 7.77 3.34
C ASP A 459 -2.37 7.49 3.65
N PRO A 460 -2.93 6.30 3.37
CA PRO A 460 -4.33 6.02 3.68
C PRO A 460 -4.63 6.03 5.17
N ASN A 461 -3.71 5.60 6.02
CA ASN A 461 -3.90 5.60 7.47
C ASN A 461 -3.86 6.99 8.10
N VAL A 462 -3.05 7.92 7.57
CA VAL A 462 -3.11 9.35 7.96
C VAL A 462 -4.50 9.90 7.73
N ILE A 463 -5.07 9.63 6.56
CA ILE A 463 -6.40 10.13 6.21
C ILE A 463 -7.46 9.45 7.08
N LEU A 464 -7.48 8.12 7.14
CA LEU A 464 -8.48 7.36 7.89
C LEU A 464 -8.49 7.75 9.37
N ASN A 465 -7.33 7.84 10.01
CA ASN A 465 -7.22 8.26 11.39
C ASN A 465 -7.76 9.69 11.61
N THR A 466 -7.46 10.60 10.69
CA THR A 466 -7.84 12.03 10.82
C THR A 466 -9.35 12.22 10.65
N ILE A 467 -9.95 11.59 9.65
CA ILE A 467 -11.40 11.71 9.42
C ILE A 467 -12.22 11.03 10.52
N VAL A 468 -11.73 9.91 11.08
CA VAL A 468 -12.38 9.25 12.24
C VAL A 468 -12.21 10.10 13.50
N ALA A 469 -11.05 10.75 13.71
CA ALA A 469 -10.85 11.69 14.81
C ALA A 469 -11.85 12.85 14.75
N GLU A 470 -12.16 13.39 13.57
CA GLU A 470 -13.17 14.43 13.40
C GLU A 470 -14.55 13.98 13.87
N GLN A 471 -15.00 12.79 13.50
CA GLN A 471 -16.33 12.31 13.89
C GLN A 471 -16.40 11.96 15.39
N CYS A 472 -15.33 11.43 15.96
CA CYS A 472 -15.22 11.24 17.41
C CYS A 472 -15.27 12.59 18.15
N ASP A 473 -14.63 13.65 17.61
CA ASP A 473 -14.68 15.00 18.17
C ASP A 473 -16.09 15.59 18.11
N ARG A 474 -16.81 15.41 16.98
CA ARG A 474 -18.20 15.84 16.82
C ARG A 474 -19.12 15.16 17.85
N PHE A 475 -19.05 13.83 17.93
CA PHE A 475 -19.83 13.08 18.93
C PHE A 475 -19.55 13.57 20.36
N ALA A 476 -18.26 13.75 20.70
CA ALA A 476 -17.91 14.21 22.04
C ALA A 476 -18.40 15.63 22.33
N ASN A 477 -18.27 16.56 21.38
CA ASN A 477 -18.76 17.94 21.52
C ASN A 477 -20.29 18.02 21.68
N ASP A 478 -21.02 17.19 20.93
CA ASP A 478 -22.49 17.18 20.98
C ASP A 478 -23.03 16.63 22.32
N LEU A 479 -22.26 15.75 23.00
CA LEU A 479 -22.76 14.99 24.14
C LEU A 479 -21.98 15.21 25.44
N GLU A 480 -20.91 16.02 25.49
CA GLU A 480 -20.10 16.21 26.71
C GLU A 480 -20.87 16.85 27.88
N ASP A 481 -21.92 17.62 27.61
CA ASP A 481 -22.80 18.23 28.61
C ASP A 481 -23.97 17.31 29.02
N VAL A 482 -24.12 16.14 28.39
CA VAL A 482 -25.22 15.19 28.64
C VAL A 482 -24.77 14.12 29.63
N SER A 483 -25.49 13.94 30.72
CA SER A 483 -25.10 12.99 31.78
C SER A 483 -26.25 12.09 32.24
N GLY A 484 -25.91 10.99 32.92
CA GLY A 484 -26.84 10.07 33.53
C GLY A 484 -27.72 9.29 32.54
N GLU A 485 -28.97 9.05 32.88
CA GLU A 485 -29.93 8.28 32.04
C GLU A 485 -30.19 8.94 30.69
N ASN A 486 -30.02 10.25 30.57
CA ASN A 486 -30.18 10.96 29.31
C ASN A 486 -29.07 10.67 28.30
N PHE A 487 -27.84 10.37 28.75
CA PHE A 487 -26.72 10.08 27.87
C PHE A 487 -27.00 8.92 26.91
N THR A 488 -27.48 7.77 27.44
CA THR A 488 -27.77 6.59 26.60
C THR A 488 -28.82 6.90 25.52
N LYS A 489 -29.84 7.68 25.87
CA LYS A 489 -30.90 8.05 24.93
C LYS A 489 -30.39 9.02 23.85
N GLU A 490 -29.69 10.05 24.26
CA GLU A 490 -29.15 11.06 23.31
C GLU A 490 -28.04 10.47 22.43
N ALA A 491 -27.19 9.61 22.98
CA ALA A 491 -26.18 8.91 22.21
C ALA A 491 -26.80 7.97 21.16
N LEU A 492 -27.86 7.24 21.52
CA LEU A 492 -28.59 6.42 20.55
C LEU A 492 -29.26 7.27 19.46
N SER A 493 -29.86 8.42 19.85
CA SER A 493 -30.42 9.36 18.87
C SER A 493 -29.37 9.88 17.92
N TRP A 494 -28.20 10.28 18.43
CA TRP A 494 -27.08 10.72 17.62
C TRP A 494 -26.64 9.63 16.61
N VAL A 495 -26.54 8.38 17.04
CA VAL A 495 -26.19 7.24 16.17
C VAL A 495 -27.22 7.09 15.05
N ILE A 496 -28.52 7.13 15.38
CA ILE A 496 -29.60 7.00 14.40
C ILE A 496 -29.58 8.16 13.39
N ASP A 497 -29.42 9.39 13.86
CA ASP A 497 -29.39 10.57 13.02
C ASP A 497 -28.15 10.57 12.12
N THR A 498 -27.01 10.10 12.63
CA THR A 498 -25.76 9.93 11.87
C THR A 498 -25.92 8.89 10.76
N PHE A 499 -26.48 7.70 11.06
CA PHE A 499 -26.71 6.70 10.01
C PHE A 499 -27.69 7.21 8.93
N LYS A 500 -28.76 7.92 9.32
CA LYS A 500 -29.69 8.54 8.36
C LYS A 500 -28.99 9.56 7.45
N ALA A 501 -28.14 10.40 8.03
CA ALA A 501 -27.45 11.46 7.28
C ALA A 501 -26.43 10.88 6.27
N HIS A 502 -25.84 9.72 6.59
CA HIS A 502 -24.74 9.09 5.84
C HIS A 502 -25.12 7.75 5.19
N GLU A 503 -26.42 7.43 5.08
CA GLU A 503 -26.91 6.19 4.46
C GLU A 503 -26.44 6.04 3.02
N ARG A 504 -26.23 7.15 2.30
CA ARG A 504 -25.84 7.15 0.89
C ARG A 504 -24.55 6.39 0.61
N ILE A 505 -23.61 6.28 1.57
CA ILE A 505 -22.33 5.59 1.41
C ILE A 505 -22.44 4.07 1.60
N LEU A 506 -23.52 3.61 2.24
CA LEU A 506 -23.74 2.19 2.49
C LEU A 506 -24.18 1.46 1.22
N PHE A 507 -23.47 0.39 0.87
CA PHE A 507 -23.77 -0.39 -0.33
C PHE A 507 -23.44 -1.87 -0.13
N GLU A 508 -24.45 -2.73 -0.30
CA GLU A 508 -24.38 -4.18 -0.11
C GLU A 508 -24.34 -4.96 -1.45
N GLY A 509 -24.36 -4.27 -2.57
CA GLY A 509 -24.49 -4.87 -3.91
C GLY A 509 -23.13 -5.12 -4.60
N ASN A 510 -23.23 -5.45 -5.90
CA ASN A 510 -22.05 -5.66 -6.76
C ASN A 510 -21.49 -4.32 -7.25
N GLY A 511 -20.32 -3.92 -6.75
CA GLY A 511 -19.64 -2.68 -7.09
C GLY A 511 -19.14 -2.59 -8.55
N TYR A 512 -19.07 -3.71 -9.29
CA TYR A 512 -18.68 -3.73 -10.70
C TYR A 512 -19.85 -3.50 -11.67
N SER A 513 -21.09 -3.43 -11.17
CA SER A 513 -22.24 -3.24 -12.04
C SER A 513 -22.32 -1.80 -12.54
N GLY A 514 -22.65 -1.59 -13.82
CA GLY A 514 -22.93 -0.25 -14.35
C GLY A 514 -24.14 0.44 -13.69
N ASP A 515 -25.00 -0.33 -13.01
CA ASP A 515 -26.11 0.20 -12.21
C ASP A 515 -25.61 0.83 -10.91
N TRP A 516 -24.48 0.32 -10.35
CA TRP A 516 -23.84 0.95 -9.19
C TRP A 516 -23.30 2.34 -9.50
N GLU A 517 -22.62 2.52 -10.63
CA GLU A 517 -22.10 3.85 -11.01
C GLU A 517 -23.22 4.87 -11.11
N LYS A 518 -24.36 4.51 -11.73
CA LYS A 518 -25.55 5.39 -11.82
C LYS A 518 -26.15 5.69 -10.46
N LEU A 519 -26.31 4.66 -9.62
CA LEU A 519 -26.84 4.84 -8.28
C LEU A 519 -25.92 5.71 -7.42
N ALA A 520 -24.61 5.55 -7.54
CA ALA A 520 -23.64 6.35 -6.82
C ALA A 520 -23.70 7.83 -7.25
N GLU A 521 -23.86 8.10 -8.55
CA GLU A 521 -24.08 9.44 -9.08
C GLU A 521 -25.37 10.05 -8.54
N GLU A 522 -26.48 9.31 -8.56
CA GLU A 522 -27.76 9.72 -7.96
C GLU A 522 -27.66 10.03 -6.46
N ARG A 523 -26.81 9.29 -5.74
CA ARG A 523 -26.52 9.51 -4.32
C ARG A 523 -25.52 10.66 -4.07
N GLY A 524 -24.95 11.24 -5.12
CA GLY A 524 -23.92 12.28 -5.02
C GLY A 524 -22.58 11.80 -4.47
N LEU A 525 -22.21 10.54 -4.67
CA LEU A 525 -20.92 10.00 -4.31
C LEU A 525 -19.88 10.36 -5.38
N PRO A 526 -18.64 10.77 -5.00
CA PRO A 526 -17.61 11.08 -5.97
C PRO A 526 -17.11 9.81 -6.69
N ASN A 527 -16.94 9.93 -8.02
CA ASN A 527 -16.31 8.89 -8.84
C ASN A 527 -15.01 9.44 -9.44
N LEU A 528 -13.94 9.42 -8.65
CA LEU A 528 -12.62 9.93 -9.04
C LEU A 528 -11.80 8.79 -9.64
N ARG A 529 -11.98 8.54 -10.93
CA ARG A 529 -11.43 7.36 -11.64
C ARG A 529 -9.93 7.40 -11.75
N THR A 530 -9.37 8.58 -11.92
CA THR A 530 -7.94 8.78 -12.20
C THR A 530 -7.25 9.56 -11.10
N THR A 531 -5.94 9.42 -11.03
CA THR A 531 -5.10 10.17 -10.09
C THR A 531 -5.24 11.69 -10.29
N PRO A 532 -5.21 12.27 -11.52
CA PRO A 532 -5.44 13.72 -11.70
C PRO A 532 -6.77 14.22 -11.16
N GLU A 533 -7.84 13.41 -11.23
CA GLU A 533 -9.15 13.76 -10.66
C GLU A 533 -9.14 13.72 -9.12
N ALA A 534 -8.36 12.81 -8.52
CA ALA A 534 -8.33 12.61 -7.08
C ALA A 534 -7.40 13.60 -6.34
N LEU A 535 -6.25 13.97 -6.93
CA LEU A 535 -5.22 14.76 -6.27
C LEU A 535 -5.69 16.11 -5.70
N PRO A 536 -6.60 16.87 -6.35
CA PRO A 536 -7.07 18.14 -5.82
C PRO A 536 -7.72 18.07 -4.43
N ALA A 537 -8.28 16.90 -4.04
CA ALA A 537 -8.83 16.70 -2.70
C ALA A 537 -7.80 16.96 -1.58
N MET A 538 -6.49 16.71 -1.84
CA MET A 538 -5.42 16.95 -0.86
C MET A 538 -5.32 18.42 -0.43
N VAL A 539 -5.66 19.33 -1.31
CA VAL A 539 -5.51 20.79 -1.11
C VAL A 539 -6.84 21.53 -1.13
N ALA A 540 -7.96 20.83 -1.10
CA ALA A 540 -9.28 21.41 -0.94
C ALA A 540 -9.36 22.17 0.39
N PRO A 541 -9.96 23.37 0.44
CA PRO A 541 -9.97 24.22 1.63
C PRO A 541 -10.49 23.49 2.89
N GLU A 542 -11.56 22.71 2.76
CA GLU A 542 -12.17 21.92 3.82
C GLU A 542 -11.22 20.85 4.37
N ASN A 543 -10.42 20.22 3.51
CA ASN A 543 -9.46 19.20 3.89
C ASN A 543 -8.19 19.82 4.53
N ILE A 544 -7.75 21.00 4.07
CA ILE A 544 -6.68 21.75 4.75
C ILE A 544 -7.13 22.13 6.17
N GLU A 545 -8.36 22.67 6.31
CA GLU A 545 -8.91 23.01 7.63
C GLU A 545 -8.99 21.78 8.55
N LEU A 546 -9.39 20.63 8.01
CA LEU A 546 -9.39 19.35 8.75
C LEU A 546 -7.98 19.01 9.28
N PHE A 547 -6.97 19.04 8.41
CA PHE A 547 -5.60 18.69 8.81
C PHE A 547 -5.04 19.65 9.86
N GLU A 548 -5.26 20.95 9.70
CA GLU A 548 -4.78 21.97 10.65
C GLU A 548 -5.51 21.89 11.99
N ARG A 549 -6.83 21.65 11.98
CA ARG A 549 -7.65 21.50 13.20
C ARG A 549 -7.14 20.38 14.09
N TYR A 550 -6.72 19.27 13.52
CA TYR A 550 -6.20 18.12 14.27
C TYR A 550 -4.67 18.08 14.35
N GLY A 551 -3.98 19.08 13.80
CA GLY A 551 -2.51 19.20 13.87
C GLY A 551 -1.76 18.11 13.12
N VAL A 552 -2.38 17.53 12.07
CA VAL A 552 -1.81 16.44 11.28
C VAL A 552 -0.88 16.96 10.20
N LEU A 553 -1.36 17.91 9.38
CA LEU A 553 -0.57 18.61 8.36
C LEU A 553 -0.88 20.10 8.42
N SER A 554 0.15 20.93 8.21
CA SER A 554 -0.05 22.33 7.88
C SER A 554 -0.48 22.48 6.41
N GLN A 555 -1.02 23.63 6.06
CA GLN A 555 -1.32 23.96 4.65
C GLN A 555 -0.09 23.76 3.75
N ALA A 556 1.09 24.19 4.20
CA ALA A 556 2.33 24.05 3.44
C ALA A 556 2.71 22.57 3.24
N GLU A 557 2.56 21.74 4.27
CA GLU A 557 2.82 20.30 4.19
C GLU A 557 1.82 19.57 3.27
N ALA A 558 0.55 19.95 3.29
CA ALA A 558 -0.48 19.41 2.38
C ALA A 558 -0.19 19.79 0.92
N GLN A 559 0.13 21.07 0.68
CA GLN A 559 0.49 21.56 -0.66
C GLN A 559 1.74 20.86 -1.22
N ALA A 560 2.74 20.62 -0.38
CA ALA A 560 3.96 19.94 -0.78
C ALA A 560 3.71 18.47 -1.16
N ARG A 561 2.83 17.78 -0.45
CA ARG A 561 2.45 16.39 -0.76
C ARG A 561 1.66 16.30 -2.06
N TYR A 562 0.77 17.24 -2.30
CA TYR A 562 0.08 17.37 -3.58
C TYR A 562 1.06 17.51 -4.75
N ILE A 563 2.01 18.45 -4.65
CA ILE A 563 3.04 18.66 -5.68
C ILE A 563 3.90 17.41 -5.87
N ALA A 564 4.36 16.78 -4.77
CA ALA A 564 5.18 15.57 -4.84
C ALA A 564 4.45 14.40 -5.50
N LYS A 565 3.15 14.20 -5.20
CA LYS A 565 2.33 13.16 -5.83
C LYS A 565 2.07 13.45 -7.33
N ALA A 566 1.78 14.70 -7.68
CA ALA A 566 1.60 15.11 -9.08
C ALA A 566 2.88 14.90 -9.90
N GLU A 567 4.03 15.31 -9.36
CA GLU A 567 5.32 15.05 -9.99
C GLU A 567 5.64 13.54 -10.10
N GLN A 568 5.33 12.75 -9.09
CA GLN A 568 5.52 11.31 -9.14
C GLN A 568 4.68 10.68 -10.26
N TYR A 569 3.40 11.04 -10.37
CA TYR A 569 2.51 10.57 -11.43
C TYR A 569 3.07 10.86 -12.81
N THR A 570 3.42 12.12 -13.09
CA THR A 570 3.93 12.53 -14.40
C THR A 570 5.30 11.94 -14.73
N LYS A 571 6.20 11.80 -13.73
CA LYS A 571 7.52 11.19 -13.90
C LYS A 571 7.42 9.70 -14.20
N VAL A 572 6.54 8.96 -13.53
CA VAL A 572 6.30 7.53 -13.79
C VAL A 572 5.82 7.33 -15.22
N LEU A 573 4.78 8.04 -15.64
CA LEU A 573 4.24 7.92 -17.00
C LEU A 573 5.24 8.36 -18.08
N ASN A 574 6.06 9.39 -17.81
CA ASN A 574 7.14 9.78 -18.72
C ASN A 574 8.21 8.68 -18.85
N ILE A 575 8.56 8.00 -17.75
CA ILE A 575 9.50 6.87 -17.81
C ILE A 575 8.91 5.74 -18.64
N GLU A 576 7.64 5.40 -18.43
CA GLU A 576 6.95 4.38 -19.21
C GLU A 576 6.90 4.73 -20.70
N ALA A 577 6.47 5.94 -21.06
CA ALA A 577 6.41 6.39 -22.46
C ALA A 577 7.79 6.32 -23.13
N ARG A 578 8.84 6.78 -22.45
CA ARG A 578 10.22 6.71 -22.97
C ARG A 578 10.72 5.28 -23.10
N THR A 579 10.38 4.40 -22.16
CA THR A 579 10.73 2.98 -22.22
C THR A 579 10.03 2.29 -23.40
N MET A 580 8.75 2.60 -23.65
CA MET A 580 8.02 2.11 -24.83
C MET A 580 8.73 2.53 -26.13
N MET A 581 9.08 3.79 -26.27
CA MET A 581 9.80 4.29 -27.45
C MET A 581 11.17 3.65 -27.60
N TYR A 582 11.91 3.46 -26.50
CA TYR A 582 13.21 2.77 -26.51
C TYR A 582 13.08 1.31 -27.01
N MET A 583 12.16 0.53 -26.40
CA MET A 583 11.94 -0.87 -26.78
C MET A 583 11.47 -0.98 -28.23
N THR A 584 10.59 -0.08 -28.66
CA THR A 584 10.10 -0.09 -30.04
C THR A 584 11.21 0.17 -31.04
N ARG A 585 12.02 1.22 -30.83
CA ARG A 585 13.08 1.61 -31.76
C ARG A 585 14.26 0.64 -31.78
N HIS A 586 14.60 0.02 -30.65
CA HIS A 586 15.81 -0.78 -30.52
C HIS A 586 15.58 -2.29 -30.50
N MET A 587 14.34 -2.75 -30.25
CA MET A 587 14.04 -4.17 -30.10
C MET A 587 12.97 -4.63 -31.12
N TYR A 588 11.75 -4.08 -31.05
CA TYR A 588 10.61 -4.59 -31.83
C TYR A 588 10.74 -4.28 -33.31
N LEU A 589 11.00 -3.04 -33.72
CA LEU A 589 11.17 -2.71 -35.15
C LEU A 589 12.32 -3.47 -35.81
N PRO A 590 13.54 -3.56 -35.24
CA PRO A 590 14.61 -4.37 -35.81
C PRO A 590 14.25 -5.85 -35.96
N ALA A 591 13.58 -6.45 -34.97
CA ALA A 591 13.14 -7.83 -35.02
C ALA A 591 12.09 -8.05 -36.14
N LEU A 592 11.10 -7.16 -36.22
CA LEU A 592 10.06 -7.22 -37.25
C LEU A 592 10.62 -7.00 -38.68
N PHE A 593 11.61 -6.09 -38.85
CA PHE A 593 12.30 -5.92 -40.14
C PHE A 593 12.99 -7.21 -40.57
N THR A 594 13.67 -7.90 -39.65
CA THR A 594 14.37 -9.14 -39.91
C THR A 594 13.39 -10.24 -40.31
N TYR A 595 12.35 -10.47 -39.48
CA TYR A 595 11.34 -11.48 -39.74
C TYR A 595 10.58 -11.22 -41.07
N SER A 596 10.18 -9.98 -41.34
CA SER A 596 9.52 -9.59 -42.58
C SER A 596 10.40 -9.85 -43.79
N SER A 597 11.71 -9.56 -43.69
CA SER A 597 12.68 -9.84 -44.77
C SER A 597 12.84 -11.34 -45.05
N ASP A 598 12.87 -12.17 -44.00
CA ASP A 598 13.00 -13.63 -44.16
C ASP A 598 11.76 -14.23 -44.84
N VAL A 599 10.56 -13.83 -44.42
CA VAL A 599 9.31 -14.31 -45.06
C VAL A 599 9.18 -13.80 -46.50
N ALA A 600 9.52 -12.53 -46.76
CA ALA A 600 9.50 -11.95 -48.08
C ALA A 600 10.47 -12.67 -49.03
N SER A 601 11.66 -13.05 -48.55
CA SER A 601 12.65 -13.81 -49.26
C SER A 601 12.14 -15.20 -49.62
N SER A 602 11.41 -15.86 -48.71
CA SER A 602 10.72 -17.15 -48.99
C SER A 602 9.66 -17.00 -50.09
N VAL A 603 8.83 -15.94 -50.02
CA VAL A 603 7.83 -15.65 -51.07
C VAL A 603 8.50 -15.48 -52.44
N ALA A 604 9.56 -14.65 -52.51
CA ALA A 604 10.28 -14.39 -53.75
C ALA A 604 10.91 -15.67 -54.34
N ALA A 605 11.52 -16.52 -53.50
CA ALA A 605 12.12 -17.79 -53.93
C ALA A 605 11.06 -18.76 -54.48
N LYS A 606 9.89 -18.87 -53.87
CA LYS A 606 8.77 -19.69 -54.33
C LYS A 606 8.17 -19.18 -55.66
N GLN A 607 7.99 -17.86 -55.75
CA GLN A 607 7.50 -17.23 -56.99
C GLN A 607 8.46 -17.46 -58.16
N ALA A 608 9.79 -17.42 -57.93
CA ALA A 608 10.78 -17.66 -58.96
C ALA A 608 10.70 -19.07 -59.62
N ILE A 609 10.13 -20.04 -58.90
CA ILE A 609 9.91 -21.43 -59.43
C ILE A 609 8.42 -21.69 -59.74
N GLY A 610 7.59 -20.65 -59.80
CA GLY A 610 6.20 -20.75 -60.19
C GLY A 610 5.22 -21.21 -59.09
N ILE A 611 5.66 -21.29 -57.83
CA ILE A 611 4.82 -21.63 -56.69
C ILE A 611 4.25 -20.33 -56.06
N LYS A 612 2.93 -20.29 -55.85
CA LYS A 612 2.25 -19.21 -55.14
C LYS A 612 2.01 -19.62 -53.67
N SER A 613 2.44 -18.78 -52.75
CA SER A 613 2.18 -18.94 -51.31
C SER A 613 1.29 -17.79 -50.82
N ALA A 614 -0.03 -18.07 -50.71
CA ALA A 614 -0.98 -17.04 -50.24
C ALA A 614 -0.75 -16.65 -48.80
N ALA A 615 -0.52 -17.62 -47.92
CA ALA A 615 -0.30 -17.36 -46.47
C ALA A 615 0.94 -16.49 -46.19
N GLU A 616 2.08 -16.82 -46.82
CA GLU A 616 3.30 -16.04 -46.62
C GLU A 616 3.16 -14.62 -47.17
N THR A 617 2.49 -14.46 -48.33
CA THR A 617 2.22 -13.15 -48.93
C THR A 617 1.36 -12.28 -47.98
N GLU A 618 0.30 -12.88 -47.45
CA GLU A 618 -0.59 -12.21 -46.49
C GLU A 618 0.18 -11.78 -45.20
N ILE A 619 1.07 -12.67 -44.72
CA ILE A 619 1.92 -12.36 -43.54
C ILE A 619 2.85 -11.18 -43.83
N VAL A 620 3.51 -11.13 -45.01
CA VAL A 620 4.37 -10.01 -45.40
C VAL A 620 3.59 -8.70 -45.47
N GLU A 621 2.39 -8.73 -46.07
CA GLU A 621 1.52 -7.56 -46.16
C GLU A 621 1.11 -7.05 -44.75
N LYS A 622 0.70 -7.94 -43.86
CA LYS A 622 0.35 -7.60 -42.46
C LYS A 622 1.54 -7.07 -41.69
N LEU A 623 2.72 -7.70 -41.81
CA LEU A 623 3.93 -7.23 -41.15
C LEU A 623 4.32 -5.83 -41.64
N THR A 624 4.26 -5.56 -42.94
CA THR A 624 4.58 -4.25 -43.50
C THR A 624 3.65 -3.17 -42.97
N ALA A 625 2.33 -3.43 -43.01
CA ALA A 625 1.34 -2.48 -42.47
C ALA A 625 1.50 -2.24 -40.95
N GLY A 626 1.76 -3.31 -40.18
CA GLY A 626 2.01 -3.20 -38.75
C GLY A 626 3.30 -2.42 -38.39
N ILE A 627 4.36 -2.65 -39.15
CA ILE A 627 5.63 -1.89 -38.99
C ILE A 627 5.40 -0.40 -39.23
N ASP A 628 4.66 -0.04 -40.29
CA ASP A 628 4.34 1.37 -40.60
C ASP A 628 3.49 2.00 -39.49
N GLU A 629 2.50 1.27 -38.97
CA GLU A 629 1.67 1.74 -37.83
C GLU A 629 2.50 1.92 -36.54
N ILE A 630 3.35 0.95 -36.20
CA ILE A 630 4.24 1.03 -35.03
C ILE A 630 5.17 2.27 -35.16
N TYR A 631 5.75 2.49 -36.33
CA TYR A 631 6.60 3.64 -36.58
C TYR A 631 5.85 4.97 -36.43
N ALA A 632 4.63 5.07 -36.98
CA ALA A 632 3.78 6.24 -36.87
C ALA A 632 3.34 6.48 -35.42
N ALA A 633 2.91 5.45 -34.71
CA ALA A 633 2.49 5.55 -33.30
C ALA A 633 3.65 5.95 -32.38
N THR A 634 4.87 5.43 -32.63
CA THR A 634 6.08 5.79 -31.86
C THR A 634 6.42 7.27 -32.02
N ASN A 635 6.35 7.80 -33.25
CA ASN A 635 6.64 9.22 -33.50
C ASN A 635 5.56 10.13 -32.90
N SER A 636 4.28 9.73 -33.00
CA SER A 636 3.17 10.45 -32.35
C SER A 636 3.34 10.50 -30.83
N LEU A 637 3.71 9.38 -30.19
CA LEU A 637 3.98 9.35 -28.76
C LEU A 637 5.14 10.26 -28.35
N ASP A 638 6.20 10.33 -29.16
CA ASP A 638 7.37 11.19 -28.91
C ASP A 638 6.99 12.68 -28.94
N GLU A 639 6.19 13.11 -29.92
CA GLU A 639 5.69 14.47 -30.04
C GLU A 639 4.77 14.84 -28.84
N ILE A 640 3.82 13.96 -28.50
CA ILE A 640 2.87 14.17 -27.39
C ILE A 640 3.63 14.22 -26.06
N ASN A 641 4.55 13.27 -25.81
CA ASN A 641 5.32 13.24 -24.56
C ASN A 641 6.29 14.45 -24.44
N THR A 642 6.82 14.93 -25.55
CA THR A 642 7.64 16.15 -25.57
C THR A 642 6.79 17.38 -25.17
N THR A 643 5.55 17.46 -25.64
CA THR A 643 4.62 18.54 -25.27
C THR A 643 4.28 18.48 -23.77
N ALA A 644 3.98 17.28 -23.24
CA ALA A 644 3.74 17.06 -21.80
C ALA A 644 4.91 17.55 -20.93
N HIS A 645 6.14 17.32 -21.36
CA HIS A 645 7.33 17.73 -20.61
C HIS A 645 7.52 19.25 -20.53
N GLN A 646 6.95 20.02 -21.47
CA GLN A 646 7.00 21.50 -21.45
C GLN A 646 6.07 22.10 -20.39
N MET A 647 5.11 21.33 -19.83
CA MET A 647 4.11 21.78 -18.85
C MET A 647 4.58 21.62 -17.40
N LYS A 648 5.87 21.44 -17.14
CA LYS A 648 6.45 21.10 -15.82
C LYS A 648 6.13 22.09 -14.68
N ASP A 649 5.79 23.34 -15.01
CA ASP A 649 5.46 24.38 -14.03
C ASP A 649 3.95 24.45 -13.72
N GLN A 650 3.14 23.56 -14.29
CA GLN A 650 1.69 23.45 -14.16
C GLN A 650 1.32 22.00 -13.77
N PRO A 651 1.50 21.62 -12.50
CA PRO A 651 1.43 20.20 -12.10
C PRO A 651 0.07 19.55 -12.37
N GLN A 652 -1.04 20.24 -12.16
CA GLN A 652 -2.37 19.70 -12.42
C GLN A 652 -2.62 19.51 -13.92
N GLU A 653 -2.40 20.53 -14.71
CA GLU A 653 -2.59 20.49 -16.18
C GLU A 653 -1.64 19.45 -16.81
N GLN A 654 -0.43 19.31 -16.27
CA GLN A 654 0.51 18.28 -16.71
C GLN A 654 -0.02 16.86 -16.42
N CYS A 655 -0.54 16.62 -15.21
CA CYS A 655 -1.17 15.34 -14.86
C CYS A 655 -2.34 15.01 -15.78
N GLU A 656 -3.23 15.98 -16.01
CA GLU A 656 -4.38 15.81 -16.91
C GLU A 656 -3.93 15.54 -18.35
N TYR A 657 -2.88 16.20 -18.82
CA TYR A 657 -2.35 15.97 -20.17
C TYR A 657 -1.74 14.56 -20.29
N TYR A 658 -0.98 14.09 -19.29
CA TYR A 658 -0.49 12.72 -19.28
C TYR A 658 -1.65 11.70 -19.31
N CYS A 659 -2.68 11.93 -18.52
CA CYS A 659 -3.86 11.07 -18.48
C CYS A 659 -4.64 11.03 -19.80
N ASN A 660 -4.90 12.21 -20.40
CA ASN A 660 -5.82 12.35 -21.50
C ASN A 660 -5.16 12.22 -22.88
N GLU A 661 -3.84 12.46 -22.99
CA GLU A 661 -3.13 12.45 -24.28
C GLU A 661 -2.01 11.40 -24.32
N VAL A 662 -1.15 11.35 -23.30
CA VAL A 662 0.02 10.44 -23.30
C VAL A 662 -0.42 8.99 -23.13
N LEU A 663 -1.28 8.67 -22.16
CA LEU A 663 -1.78 7.31 -21.94
C LEU A 663 -2.52 6.74 -23.16
N PRO A 664 -3.44 7.46 -23.85
CA PRO A 664 -4.03 6.97 -25.09
C PRO A 664 -3.02 6.73 -26.20
N ALA A 665 -1.99 7.59 -26.33
CA ALA A 665 -0.93 7.39 -27.32
C ALA A 665 -0.09 6.16 -27.01
N MET A 666 0.22 5.90 -25.73
CA MET A 666 0.88 4.67 -25.27
C MET A 666 0.03 3.44 -25.58
N ALA A 667 -1.27 3.49 -25.31
CA ALA A 667 -2.21 2.40 -25.60
C ALA A 667 -2.27 2.08 -27.11
N ARG A 668 -2.26 3.09 -27.97
CA ARG A 668 -2.19 2.92 -29.43
C ARG A 668 -0.90 2.20 -29.83
N LEU A 669 0.26 2.64 -29.31
CA LEU A 669 1.54 2.01 -29.62
C LEU A 669 1.56 0.56 -29.11
N ARG A 670 1.08 0.30 -27.91
CA ARG A 670 0.96 -1.04 -27.34
C ARG A 670 0.13 -1.95 -28.26
N SER A 671 -1.08 -1.52 -28.63
CA SER A 671 -1.97 -2.30 -29.50
C SER A 671 -1.31 -2.65 -30.85
N ALA A 672 -0.56 -1.72 -31.44
CA ALA A 672 0.16 -1.95 -32.68
C ALA A 672 1.26 -3.02 -32.52
N VAL A 673 2.07 -2.94 -31.45
CA VAL A 673 3.15 -3.91 -31.20
C VAL A 673 2.57 -5.28 -30.83
N ASP A 674 1.58 -5.35 -29.92
CA ASP A 674 0.98 -6.59 -29.44
C ASP A 674 0.30 -7.36 -30.58
N SER A 675 -0.29 -6.65 -31.58
CA SER A 675 -0.83 -7.29 -32.77
C SER A 675 0.24 -7.97 -33.63
N MET A 676 1.46 -7.50 -33.64
CA MET A 676 2.59 -8.11 -34.33
C MET A 676 3.18 -9.30 -33.59
N GLU A 677 3.09 -9.35 -32.27
CA GLU A 677 3.47 -10.52 -31.47
C GLU A 677 2.69 -11.79 -31.91
N LEU A 678 1.41 -11.62 -32.27
CA LEU A 678 0.53 -12.71 -32.69
C LEU A 678 0.94 -13.38 -34.01
N ILE A 679 1.70 -12.69 -34.87
CA ILE A 679 2.09 -13.18 -36.20
C ILE A 679 3.60 -13.30 -36.39
N CYS A 680 4.41 -12.71 -35.52
CA CYS A 680 5.85 -12.85 -35.54
C CYS A 680 6.26 -14.24 -35.01
N GLY A 681 7.22 -14.88 -35.68
CA GLY A 681 7.77 -16.14 -35.18
C GLY A 681 8.45 -15.98 -33.83
N HIS A 682 8.26 -16.97 -32.96
CA HIS A 682 8.77 -16.95 -31.59
C HIS A 682 10.30 -16.66 -31.52
N ASP A 683 11.09 -17.23 -32.43
CA ASP A 683 12.54 -17.09 -32.45
C ASP A 683 13.00 -15.67 -32.85
N TRP A 684 12.12 -14.86 -33.45
CA TRP A 684 12.38 -13.47 -33.82
C TRP A 684 11.83 -12.46 -32.80
N TRP A 685 10.89 -12.88 -31.93
CA TRP A 685 10.31 -11.97 -30.95
C TRP A 685 11.33 -11.64 -29.85
N PRO A 686 11.63 -10.33 -29.59
CA PRO A 686 12.83 -9.96 -28.86
C PRO A 686 12.73 -10.04 -27.34
N VAL A 687 11.55 -10.33 -26.79
CA VAL A 687 11.33 -10.37 -25.34
C VAL A 687 10.47 -11.60 -24.94
N PRO A 688 10.57 -12.07 -23.69
CA PRO A 688 9.69 -13.11 -23.18
C PRO A 688 8.21 -12.71 -23.25
N SER A 689 7.37 -13.62 -23.81
CA SER A 689 5.93 -13.46 -23.88
C SER A 689 5.23 -13.76 -22.54
N TYR A 690 3.97 -13.35 -22.40
CA TYR A 690 3.15 -13.70 -21.24
C TYR A 690 3.02 -15.21 -21.04
N ASN A 691 2.87 -15.98 -22.11
CA ASN A 691 2.85 -17.45 -22.07
C ASN A 691 4.10 -18.03 -21.36
N LYS A 692 5.28 -17.42 -21.58
CA LYS A 692 6.52 -17.85 -20.96
C LYS A 692 6.59 -17.40 -19.50
N MET A 693 6.36 -16.11 -19.22
CA MET A 693 6.55 -15.54 -17.87
C MET A 693 5.54 -16.06 -16.86
N LEU A 694 4.27 -16.24 -17.23
CA LEU A 694 3.18 -16.58 -16.29
C LEU A 694 3.08 -18.08 -15.95
N PHE A 695 3.71 -18.96 -16.70
CA PHE A 695 3.48 -20.41 -16.55
C PHE A 695 4.73 -21.26 -16.30
N TYR A 696 5.92 -20.70 -16.32
CA TYR A 696 7.17 -21.45 -16.21
C TYR A 696 7.98 -21.22 -14.90
N VAL A 697 7.35 -20.67 -13.87
CA VAL A 697 7.97 -20.49 -12.53
C VAL A 697 7.91 -21.74 -11.68
#